data_8d424a2bf0598e27489955fcec0e9394
#
_entry.id   8d424a2bf0598e27489955fcec0e9394
#
_cell.length_a   1.000
_cell.length_b   1.000
_cell.length_c   1.000
_cell.angle_alpha   90.00
_cell.angle_beta   90.00
_cell.angle_gamma   90.00
#
_symmetry.space_group_name_H-M   'P 1'
#
loop_
_entity.id
_entity.type
_entity.pdbx_description
1 polymer ?
#
loop_
_entity_poly.entity_id
_entity_poly.type
_entity_poly.pdbx_seq_one_letter_code
_entity_poly.pdbx_strand_id
1 'polypeptide(L)'
;MKTTALLLTLAFTASLHAGENLAQQFQNPPVEARAGVYWWWVNAFVDKAGITKDLEQLQAKGVSSVLLVNSGQHADAFRENGPAFLSPEWRELYRHALAESARLGIAVDVNMAPGWNMGGKWITPEKASRWYLQSETAIKGPQKFSGKLNMPQPNDGYANIPACYGGRSSFKVPAEKMDYRDSVVVAFRTPEGGKPAPRQNLGIKANRVGGDCSLPADSVNQPPLVPWVSSPDDRPVKPGDVVDLTSKLKPDGTLEWDAPDGDWTVVRTGHRITNAPLSVPMPGFQGLENDFLDRAGIDLVYDSVGTELVKEAGPLAGKALRSFVTDSFEAGYPNWTANMVERFKKYRGYDPTPYLPVLSGWIVGSAEISDRFLHDYRKTVADCFADEHYGRMTELARKNGMMTRAEAAGPSQSGTVCTDALKNLGRVDFPMGEFWRFGSFVQGDQNMVCKQTASAAHIYGKKYAATESFTAVHRWRNWDESPDILKPLVDRAFCEGINQIFFHSSTCQPADYGKPGIVYNAGTHVNPRVSWWEQAGGSWISYINRCHSLLQSGLFAADVLYYVGDGAPNLIPPKHVPAGLGKGYDYDACNEEVLLTRISVKDRKIVLPDGMSYRVLVLPNTTKMPAPVAKKLRELVQAGVTVIGPKPLTDPGLKNHPQCDDEVKKIGEELWGGKTSKGRVFDGKTEREVLLADGIQPDFEAVGANDSFIDFIHRTTPEAEVYFLANRKDRPEKVTATFRQTGRQPELWNPMTGEQRDLPQFKMENGRTAVPLEFDPNGSMFVVFRKPTTATAGEGSNFPTLEISQTLEGPWTVQFDKEWFYPTDGLTGEAAEGKLVFEKLEDWSKRPEEAVKHFSGTAVYEKVFSFQSSVFSKDKSFHLDLGMVGHSVKVTLNGKDLGVVWCNPRRVDITDALKSGDNELEIEVVNSWPNRLIGDAKL
;
A
#
# COMPACT_ATOMS: atom_id res chain seq x y z
N MET A 1 40.05 1.07 -42.13
CA MET A 1 38.59 0.93 -42.23
C MET A 1 38.02 1.30 -40.88
N LYS A 2 37.39 2.46 -40.75
CA LYS A 2 36.78 2.95 -39.52
C LYS A 2 35.34 2.47 -39.49
N THR A 3 34.99 1.65 -38.53
CA THR A 3 33.62 1.21 -38.29
C THR A 3 33.00 2.14 -37.27
N THR A 4 32.08 2.98 -37.75
CA THR A 4 31.31 3.92 -36.93
C THR A 4 30.16 3.12 -36.28
N ALA A 5 30.18 2.97 -34.96
CA ALA A 5 29.07 2.43 -34.20
C ALA A 5 28.01 3.51 -34.07
N LEU A 6 26.84 3.29 -34.63
CA LEU A 6 25.65 4.14 -34.49
C LEU A 6 24.97 3.77 -33.17
N LEU A 7 25.13 4.59 -32.15
CA LEU A 7 24.33 4.55 -30.93
C LEU A 7 22.93 5.11 -31.25
N LEU A 8 21.94 4.23 -31.39
CA LEU A 8 20.52 4.62 -31.36
C LEU A 8 20.13 4.93 -29.91
N THR A 9 20.18 6.22 -29.56
CA THR A 9 19.52 6.75 -28.38
C THR A 9 18.02 6.81 -28.68
N LEU A 10 17.26 5.84 -28.20
CA LEU A 10 15.79 5.95 -28.10
C LEU A 10 15.47 7.03 -27.06
N ALA A 11 15.34 8.26 -27.53
CA ALA A 11 14.67 9.30 -26.78
C ALA A 11 13.19 8.91 -26.70
N PHE A 12 12.74 8.42 -25.53
CA PHE A 12 11.34 8.49 -25.16
C PHE A 12 10.98 9.98 -25.09
N THR A 13 10.51 10.52 -26.20
CA THR A 13 9.76 11.77 -26.18
C THR A 13 8.48 11.45 -25.43
N ALA A 14 8.46 11.79 -24.13
CA ALA A 14 7.21 12.08 -23.45
C ALA A 14 6.52 13.12 -24.33
N SER A 15 5.49 12.71 -25.03
CA SER A 15 4.56 13.63 -25.69
C SER A 15 3.95 14.44 -24.57
N LEU A 16 4.54 15.60 -24.34
CA LEU A 16 3.87 16.72 -23.67
C LEU A 16 2.63 16.96 -24.50
N HIS A 17 1.50 16.41 -24.06
CA HIS A 17 0.19 16.91 -24.49
C HIS A 17 0.14 18.33 -23.98
N ALA A 18 0.41 19.27 -24.89
CA ALA A 18 0.33 20.67 -24.60
C ALA A 18 -1.09 20.97 -24.10
N GLY A 19 -1.21 21.35 -22.83
CA GLY A 19 -2.23 22.29 -22.37
C GLY A 19 -3.65 21.79 -22.22
N GLU A 20 -3.91 20.60 -21.70
CA GLU A 20 -5.19 20.45 -20.97
C GLU A 20 -5.03 21.19 -19.65
N ASN A 21 -5.75 22.31 -19.52
CA ASN A 21 -5.80 23.13 -18.33
C ASN A 21 -6.15 22.25 -17.11
N LEU A 22 -5.36 22.31 -16.03
CA LEU A 22 -5.56 21.58 -14.77
C LEU A 22 -7.04 21.63 -14.29
N ALA A 23 -7.71 22.76 -14.51
CA ALA A 23 -9.13 22.95 -14.23
C ALA A 23 -10.03 22.03 -15.06
N GLN A 24 -9.69 21.80 -16.32
CA GLN A 24 -10.44 20.89 -17.20
C GLN A 24 -10.23 19.43 -16.81
N GLN A 25 -9.00 19.05 -16.44
CA GLN A 25 -8.69 17.71 -15.92
C GLN A 25 -9.40 17.42 -14.60
N PHE A 26 -9.58 18.42 -13.74
CA PHE A 26 -10.37 18.28 -12.53
C PHE A 26 -11.86 18.04 -12.83
N GLN A 27 -12.44 18.76 -13.78
CA GLN A 27 -13.83 18.57 -14.20
C GLN A 27 -14.05 17.22 -14.90
N ASN A 28 -13.11 16.86 -15.78
CA ASN A 28 -13.16 15.65 -16.61
C ASN A 28 -11.87 14.84 -16.43
N PRO A 29 -11.75 14.06 -15.33
CA PRO A 29 -10.56 13.29 -15.07
C PRO A 29 -10.19 12.35 -16.22
N PRO A 30 -8.92 12.38 -16.68
CA PRO A 30 -8.46 11.51 -17.77
C PRO A 30 -8.58 10.04 -17.37
N VAL A 31 -8.73 9.16 -18.36
CA VAL A 31 -9.01 7.72 -18.13
C VAL A 31 -7.96 7.07 -17.24
N GLU A 32 -6.69 7.41 -17.45
CA GLU A 32 -5.56 6.89 -16.66
C GLU A 32 -5.55 7.36 -15.19
N ALA A 33 -6.26 8.43 -14.86
CA ALA A 33 -6.42 8.92 -13.49
C ALA A 33 -7.60 8.28 -12.74
N ARG A 34 -8.44 7.50 -13.43
CA ARG A 34 -9.65 6.96 -12.82
C ARG A 34 -9.34 5.76 -11.92
N ALA A 35 -10.26 5.49 -11.00
CA ALA A 35 -10.19 4.39 -10.05
C ALA A 35 -10.23 3.02 -10.72
N GLY A 36 -9.67 2.03 -10.03
CA GLY A 36 -9.78 0.62 -10.36
C GLY A 36 -10.53 -0.17 -9.30
N VAL A 37 -10.80 -1.43 -9.60
CA VAL A 37 -11.40 -2.37 -8.65
C VAL A 37 -10.69 -3.72 -8.70
N TYR A 38 -10.54 -4.38 -7.56
CA TYR A 38 -10.27 -5.82 -7.50
C TYR A 38 -11.50 -6.54 -8.00
N TRP A 39 -11.32 -7.31 -9.09
CA TRP A 39 -12.40 -8.02 -9.78
C TRP A 39 -12.20 -9.52 -9.61
N TRP A 40 -12.80 -10.06 -8.54
CA TRP A 40 -12.63 -11.44 -8.14
C TRP A 40 -13.50 -12.39 -8.96
N TRP A 41 -12.87 -13.40 -9.57
CA TRP A 41 -13.53 -14.56 -10.15
C TRP A 41 -13.40 -15.73 -9.18
N VAL A 42 -14.29 -15.73 -8.17
CA VAL A 42 -14.27 -16.75 -7.11
C VAL A 42 -14.69 -18.08 -7.71
N ASN A 43 -13.83 -19.10 -7.59
CA ASN A 43 -14.01 -20.42 -8.23
C ASN A 43 -14.32 -20.34 -9.73
N ALA A 44 -14.01 -19.25 -10.42
CA ALA A 44 -14.43 -18.94 -11.79
C ALA A 44 -15.94 -19.10 -12.04
N PHE A 45 -16.78 -18.94 -11.01
CA PHE A 45 -18.23 -19.01 -11.13
C PHE A 45 -18.76 -17.71 -11.74
N VAL A 46 -18.54 -17.59 -13.04
CA VAL A 46 -18.92 -16.42 -13.85
C VAL A 46 -19.42 -16.89 -15.21
N ASP A 47 -20.21 -16.06 -15.89
CA ASP A 47 -20.61 -16.27 -17.28
C ASP A 47 -20.34 -15.02 -18.13
N LYS A 48 -20.46 -15.14 -19.45
CA LYS A 48 -20.23 -14.02 -20.38
C LYS A 48 -21.16 -12.83 -20.12
N ALA A 49 -22.42 -13.11 -19.81
CA ALA A 49 -23.41 -12.06 -19.55
C ALA A 49 -23.08 -11.29 -18.26
N GLY A 50 -22.66 -12.00 -17.20
CA GLY A 50 -22.21 -11.40 -15.93
C GLY A 50 -20.94 -10.57 -16.10
N ILE A 51 -19.97 -11.08 -16.86
CA ILE A 51 -18.72 -10.36 -17.22
C ILE A 51 -19.06 -9.04 -17.94
N THR A 52 -19.89 -9.10 -19.00
CA THR A 52 -20.30 -7.91 -19.75
C THR A 52 -21.03 -6.92 -18.84
N LYS A 53 -22.04 -7.39 -18.09
CA LYS A 53 -22.82 -6.55 -17.18
C LYS A 53 -21.97 -5.85 -16.12
N ASP A 54 -21.05 -6.57 -15.49
CA ASP A 54 -20.15 -5.98 -14.48
C ASP A 54 -19.27 -4.88 -15.10
N LEU A 55 -18.63 -5.16 -16.23
CA LEU A 55 -17.74 -4.20 -16.89
C LEU A 55 -18.49 -2.95 -17.37
N GLU A 56 -19.70 -3.10 -17.93
CA GLU A 56 -20.55 -1.98 -18.32
C GLU A 56 -20.98 -1.14 -17.13
N GLN A 57 -21.39 -1.76 -16.03
CA GLN A 57 -21.77 -1.06 -14.80
C GLN A 57 -20.58 -0.33 -14.15
N LEU A 58 -19.41 -0.94 -14.12
CA LEU A 58 -18.18 -0.31 -13.61
C LEU A 58 -17.79 0.90 -14.48
N GLN A 59 -17.78 0.72 -15.80
CA GLN A 59 -17.46 1.80 -16.76
C GLN A 59 -18.44 2.96 -16.65
N ALA A 60 -19.74 2.68 -16.56
CA ALA A 60 -20.80 3.70 -16.45
C ALA A 60 -20.66 4.58 -15.20
N LYS A 61 -20.07 4.06 -14.11
CA LYS A 61 -19.79 4.83 -12.90
C LYS A 61 -18.39 5.49 -12.91
N GLY A 62 -17.58 5.29 -13.97
CA GLY A 62 -16.28 5.95 -14.15
C GLY A 62 -15.07 5.17 -13.68
N VAL A 63 -15.18 3.86 -13.48
CA VAL A 63 -14.03 2.94 -13.27
C VAL A 63 -13.33 2.72 -14.62
N SER A 64 -12.00 2.72 -14.63
CA SER A 64 -11.20 2.55 -15.86
C SER A 64 -10.29 1.33 -15.85
N SER A 65 -10.21 0.61 -14.75
CA SER A 65 -9.40 -0.60 -14.67
C SER A 65 -9.96 -1.63 -13.71
N VAL A 66 -9.75 -2.90 -14.05
CA VAL A 66 -10.07 -4.03 -13.19
C VAL A 66 -8.80 -4.84 -12.93
N LEU A 67 -8.61 -5.28 -11.68
CA LEU A 67 -7.57 -6.21 -11.29
C LEU A 67 -8.22 -7.59 -11.19
N LEU A 68 -8.08 -8.40 -12.26
CA LEU A 68 -8.64 -9.73 -12.33
C LEU A 68 -7.86 -10.70 -11.46
N VAL A 69 -8.50 -11.22 -10.41
CA VAL A 69 -7.96 -12.26 -9.55
C VAL A 69 -8.80 -13.52 -9.63
N ASN A 70 -8.18 -14.61 -10.05
CA ASN A 70 -8.78 -15.93 -10.01
C ASN A 70 -8.44 -16.58 -8.66
N SER A 71 -9.41 -16.89 -7.83
CA SER A 71 -9.16 -17.50 -6.52
C SER A 71 -10.22 -18.51 -6.13
N GLY A 72 -9.87 -19.38 -5.19
CA GLY A 72 -10.83 -20.13 -4.43
C GLY A 72 -11.58 -19.27 -3.43
N GLN A 73 -12.36 -19.90 -2.58
CA GLN A 73 -13.04 -19.27 -1.45
C GLN A 73 -12.41 -19.74 -0.13
N HIS A 74 -12.32 -18.84 0.84
CA HIS A 74 -12.05 -19.24 2.21
C HIS A 74 -13.27 -20.00 2.75
N ALA A 75 -13.12 -21.26 3.11
CA ALA A 75 -14.08 -22.09 3.85
C ALA A 75 -15.60 -21.88 3.57
N ASP A 76 -16.29 -22.95 3.37
CA ASP A 76 -17.71 -23.30 3.55
C ASP A 76 -18.85 -22.35 3.09
N ALA A 77 -18.63 -21.10 2.80
CA ALA A 77 -19.71 -20.15 2.50
C ALA A 77 -20.20 -20.18 1.04
N PHE A 78 -19.36 -20.64 0.10
CA PHE A 78 -19.70 -20.67 -1.32
C PHE A 78 -19.12 -21.95 -1.98
N ARG A 79 -19.96 -22.74 -2.61
CA ARG A 79 -19.62 -24.08 -3.13
C ARG A 79 -19.72 -24.25 -4.64
N GLU A 80 -20.32 -23.28 -5.33
CA GLU A 80 -20.43 -23.33 -6.78
C GLU A 80 -19.07 -23.16 -7.44
N ASN A 81 -18.86 -23.92 -8.51
CA ASN A 81 -17.64 -23.88 -9.29
C ASN A 81 -17.98 -23.61 -10.75
N GLY A 82 -17.24 -22.73 -11.36
CA GLY A 82 -17.17 -22.55 -12.79
C GLY A 82 -16.08 -23.43 -13.43
N PRO A 83 -15.66 -23.10 -14.65
CA PRO A 83 -14.63 -23.86 -15.36
C PRO A 83 -13.27 -23.80 -14.65
N ALA A 84 -12.53 -24.90 -14.75
CA ALA A 84 -11.18 -24.97 -14.18
C ALA A 84 -10.26 -23.92 -14.81
N PHE A 85 -9.42 -23.31 -14.02
CA PHE A 85 -8.44 -22.31 -14.48
C PHE A 85 -7.61 -22.83 -15.65
N LEU A 86 -7.46 -22.02 -16.69
CA LEU A 86 -6.81 -22.35 -17.97
C LEU A 86 -7.46 -23.51 -18.78
N SER A 87 -8.65 -24.00 -18.41
CA SER A 87 -9.40 -24.89 -19.29
C SER A 87 -9.88 -24.18 -20.58
N PRO A 88 -10.28 -24.88 -21.63
CA PRO A 88 -10.82 -24.23 -22.84
C PRO A 88 -11.98 -23.27 -22.54
N GLU A 89 -12.87 -23.64 -21.63
CA GLU A 89 -14.04 -22.86 -21.22
C GLU A 89 -13.62 -21.60 -20.43
N TRP A 90 -12.67 -21.75 -19.50
CA TRP A 90 -12.11 -20.60 -18.79
C TRP A 90 -11.42 -19.63 -19.75
N ARG A 91 -10.64 -20.15 -20.70
CA ARG A 91 -9.96 -19.32 -21.73
C ARG A 91 -10.96 -18.56 -22.59
N GLU A 92 -12.12 -19.14 -22.87
CA GLU A 92 -13.19 -18.48 -23.61
C GLU A 92 -13.76 -17.29 -22.80
N LEU A 93 -14.01 -17.46 -21.50
CA LEU A 93 -14.42 -16.38 -20.61
C LEU A 93 -13.37 -15.29 -20.48
N TYR A 94 -12.10 -15.67 -20.37
CA TYR A 94 -10.99 -14.71 -20.28
C TYR A 94 -10.86 -13.88 -21.58
N ARG A 95 -10.92 -14.52 -22.75
CA ARG A 95 -10.93 -13.77 -24.04
C ARG A 95 -12.13 -12.85 -24.15
N HIS A 96 -13.31 -13.29 -23.68
CA HIS A 96 -14.52 -12.47 -23.65
C HIS A 96 -14.32 -11.25 -22.74
N ALA A 97 -13.79 -11.43 -21.53
CA ALA A 97 -13.48 -10.32 -20.62
C ALA A 97 -12.51 -9.30 -21.22
N LEU A 98 -11.46 -9.76 -21.90
CA LEU A 98 -10.50 -8.85 -22.57
C LEU A 98 -11.13 -8.11 -23.76
N ALA A 99 -11.97 -8.78 -24.53
CA ALA A 99 -12.70 -8.17 -25.66
C ALA A 99 -13.68 -7.09 -25.17
N GLU A 100 -14.46 -7.37 -24.11
CA GLU A 100 -15.38 -6.41 -23.51
C GLU A 100 -14.63 -5.24 -22.87
N SER A 101 -13.53 -5.53 -22.17
CA SER A 101 -12.67 -4.49 -21.59
C SER A 101 -12.09 -3.58 -22.68
N ALA A 102 -11.65 -4.14 -23.82
CA ALA A 102 -11.19 -3.34 -24.97
C ALA A 102 -12.31 -2.50 -25.57
N ARG A 103 -13.55 -3.06 -25.69
CA ARG A 103 -14.73 -2.35 -26.19
C ARG A 103 -15.07 -1.15 -25.30
N LEU A 104 -14.96 -1.31 -23.98
CA LEU A 104 -15.34 -0.31 -22.99
C LEU A 104 -14.20 0.65 -22.61
N GLY A 105 -12.97 0.41 -23.08
CA GLY A 105 -11.80 1.21 -22.71
C GLY A 105 -11.36 0.98 -21.25
N ILE A 106 -11.66 -0.19 -20.68
CA ILE A 106 -11.21 -0.60 -19.35
C ILE A 106 -9.89 -1.37 -19.48
N ALA A 107 -8.89 -1.04 -18.68
CA ALA A 107 -7.66 -1.82 -18.59
C ALA A 107 -7.84 -3.02 -17.66
N VAL A 108 -7.26 -4.16 -18.04
CA VAL A 108 -7.20 -5.36 -17.20
C VAL A 108 -5.77 -5.52 -16.68
N ASP A 109 -5.64 -5.56 -15.37
CA ASP A 109 -4.45 -6.01 -14.67
C ASP A 109 -4.75 -7.43 -14.16
N VAL A 110 -3.89 -8.42 -14.39
CA VAL A 110 -4.19 -9.82 -14.06
C VAL A 110 -3.20 -10.42 -13.09
N ASN A 111 -3.70 -11.06 -12.03
CA ASN A 111 -2.86 -11.84 -11.13
C ASN A 111 -2.37 -13.11 -11.85
N MET A 112 -1.06 -13.36 -11.81
CA MET A 112 -0.41 -14.51 -12.48
C MET A 112 -0.57 -15.84 -11.73
N ALA A 113 -1.48 -15.93 -10.76
CA ALA A 113 -1.73 -17.16 -10.02
C ALA A 113 -3.23 -17.39 -9.83
N PRO A 114 -3.67 -18.64 -9.72
CA PRO A 114 -5.05 -18.95 -9.32
C PRO A 114 -5.20 -18.99 -7.79
N GLY A 115 -4.89 -17.91 -7.16
CA GLY A 115 -4.84 -17.54 -5.76
C GLY A 115 -4.31 -16.11 -5.67
N TRP A 116 -3.89 -15.58 -4.52
CA TRP A 116 -3.38 -14.22 -4.51
C TRP A 116 -1.85 -14.11 -4.54
N ASN A 117 -1.08 -14.97 -3.82
CA ASN A 117 0.39 -15.00 -3.94
C ASN A 117 0.85 -15.85 -5.12
N MET A 118 2.14 -15.84 -5.43
CA MET A 118 2.71 -16.58 -6.57
C MET A 118 2.99 -18.03 -6.22
N GLY A 119 2.36 -18.96 -6.93
CA GLY A 119 2.50 -20.38 -6.70
C GLY A 119 1.55 -21.22 -7.52
N GLY A 120 1.34 -22.46 -7.08
CA GLY A 120 0.37 -23.38 -7.68
C GLY A 120 0.91 -24.78 -7.93
N LYS A 121 0.10 -25.64 -8.54
CA LYS A 121 0.40 -27.07 -8.79
C LYS A 121 1.63 -27.33 -9.65
N TRP A 122 2.10 -26.35 -10.40
CA TRP A 122 3.32 -26.42 -11.23
C TRP A 122 4.60 -26.20 -10.46
N ILE A 123 4.51 -25.65 -9.22
CA ILE A 123 5.70 -25.44 -8.40
C ILE A 123 6.16 -26.78 -7.83
N THR A 124 7.29 -27.24 -8.33
CA THR A 124 7.95 -28.43 -7.79
C THR A 124 8.71 -28.09 -6.49
N PRO A 125 8.97 -29.07 -5.61
CA PRO A 125 9.71 -28.81 -4.37
C PRO A 125 11.07 -28.13 -4.59
N GLU A 126 11.72 -28.33 -5.74
CA GLU A 126 13.00 -27.71 -6.09
C GLU A 126 12.89 -26.19 -6.32
N LYS A 127 11.67 -25.70 -6.68
CA LYS A 127 11.38 -24.32 -7.04
C LYS A 127 10.54 -23.59 -6.00
N ALA A 128 10.26 -24.25 -4.87
CA ALA A 128 9.50 -23.70 -3.76
C ALA A 128 10.37 -22.92 -2.77
N SER A 129 9.77 -21.99 -2.04
CA SER A 129 10.40 -21.24 -0.95
C SER A 129 11.08 -22.14 0.08
N ARG A 130 12.23 -21.72 0.62
CA ARG A 130 13.10 -22.60 1.42
C ARG A 130 13.56 -21.94 2.72
N TRP A 131 13.81 -22.84 3.71
CA TRP A 131 14.44 -22.50 4.98
C TRP A 131 15.85 -23.08 5.10
N TYR A 132 16.76 -22.32 5.66
CA TYR A 132 18.05 -22.77 6.13
C TYR A 132 17.92 -23.71 7.30
N LEU A 133 18.61 -24.85 7.24
CA LEU A 133 18.71 -25.82 8.30
C LEU A 133 20.16 -26.14 8.59
N GLN A 134 20.44 -26.66 9.78
CA GLN A 134 21.77 -27.07 10.20
C GLN A 134 21.73 -28.18 11.23
N SER A 135 22.84 -28.94 11.30
CA SER A 135 23.13 -29.89 12.37
C SER A 135 24.60 -29.81 12.75
N GLU A 136 24.92 -30.27 13.92
CA GLU A 136 26.27 -30.29 14.46
C GLU A 136 26.66 -31.71 14.82
N THR A 137 27.95 -32.09 14.53
CA THR A 137 28.53 -33.38 14.89
C THR A 137 29.89 -33.12 15.51
N ALA A 138 30.09 -33.61 16.75
CA ALA A 138 31.39 -33.54 17.41
C ALA A 138 32.27 -34.69 16.93
N ILE A 139 33.52 -34.40 16.61
CA ILE A 139 34.53 -35.39 16.19
C ILE A 139 35.81 -35.13 17.00
N LYS A 140 36.36 -36.20 17.57
CA LYS A 140 37.62 -36.14 18.31
C LYS A 140 38.74 -36.71 17.44
N GLY A 141 39.72 -35.90 17.06
CA GLY A 141 40.91 -36.34 16.34
C GLY A 141 42.09 -36.65 17.28
N PRO A 142 43.22 -37.22 16.75
CA PRO A 142 43.42 -37.56 15.34
C PRO A 142 42.72 -38.87 14.92
N GLN A 143 41.91 -38.85 13.86
CA GLN A 143 41.27 -40.04 13.30
C GLN A 143 40.86 -39.87 11.85
N LYS A 144 40.83 -41.03 11.13
CA LYS A 144 40.10 -41.08 9.85
C LYS A 144 38.62 -41.24 10.15
N PHE A 145 37.90 -40.13 10.11
CA PHE A 145 36.49 -40.16 10.30
C PHE A 145 35.80 -40.66 9.02
N SER A 146 34.94 -41.67 9.16
CA SER A 146 34.04 -42.12 8.09
C SER A 146 32.69 -42.46 8.73
N GLY A 147 31.76 -41.55 8.64
CA GLY A 147 30.45 -41.70 9.31
C GLY A 147 29.41 -40.76 8.75
N LYS A 148 28.14 -41.10 8.99
CA LYS A 148 27.01 -40.23 8.64
C LYS A 148 26.94 -39.05 9.60
N LEU A 149 26.89 -37.82 9.03
CA LEU A 149 26.59 -36.64 9.80
C LEU A 149 25.11 -36.62 10.15
N ASN A 150 24.79 -36.03 11.30
CA ASN A 150 23.41 -35.80 11.69
C ASN A 150 22.65 -35.03 10.58
N MET A 151 21.44 -35.50 10.28
CA MET A 151 20.57 -34.81 9.33
C MET A 151 20.08 -33.50 9.95
N PRO A 152 20.25 -32.36 9.29
CA PRO A 152 19.65 -31.10 9.74
C PRO A 152 18.13 -31.21 9.91
N GLN A 153 17.67 -30.87 11.07
CA GLN A 153 16.23 -30.83 11.39
C GLN A 153 15.76 -29.41 11.62
N PRO A 154 14.48 -29.07 11.34
CA PRO A 154 13.90 -27.82 11.78
C PRO A 154 14.01 -27.73 13.30
N ASN A 155 14.48 -26.63 13.80
CA ASN A 155 14.37 -26.35 15.23
C ASN A 155 12.93 -25.92 15.55
N ASP A 156 12.57 -25.94 16.84
CA ASP A 156 11.22 -25.58 17.31
C ASP A 156 10.77 -24.16 16.89
N GLY A 157 11.71 -23.25 16.58
CA GLY A 157 11.43 -21.91 16.07
C GLY A 157 10.74 -21.89 14.70
N TYR A 158 11.03 -22.90 13.83
CA TYR A 158 10.37 -22.99 12.51
C TYR A 158 8.98 -23.67 12.58
N ALA A 159 8.74 -24.52 13.57
CA ALA A 159 7.48 -25.23 13.73
C ALA A 159 6.34 -24.30 14.17
N ASN A 160 6.67 -23.19 14.79
CA ASN A 160 5.74 -22.25 15.41
C ASN A 160 5.66 -20.88 14.71
N ILE A 161 6.23 -20.74 13.49
CA ILE A 161 5.99 -19.52 12.71
C ILE A 161 4.53 -19.56 12.25
N PRO A 162 3.64 -18.73 12.82
CA PRO A 162 2.33 -18.57 12.24
C PRO A 162 2.60 -18.12 10.78
N ALA A 163 2.07 -18.83 9.82
CA ALA A 163 1.91 -18.26 8.50
C ALA A 163 1.01 -17.06 8.72
N CYS A 164 1.58 -15.85 8.73
CA CYS A 164 0.79 -14.65 8.72
C CYS A 164 -0.09 -14.78 7.48
N TYR A 165 -1.37 -15.06 7.67
CA TYR A 165 -2.38 -15.19 6.63
C TYR A 165 -2.31 -16.37 5.64
N GLY A 166 -1.14 -16.88 5.25
CA GLY A 166 -1.00 -17.96 4.25
C GLY A 166 -1.40 -19.38 4.72
N GLY A 167 -1.77 -19.56 5.96
CA GLY A 167 -2.13 -20.87 6.55
C GLY A 167 -3.49 -21.44 6.19
N ARG A 168 -4.22 -20.84 5.27
CA ARG A 168 -5.62 -21.19 4.98
C ARG A 168 -5.80 -22.27 3.90
N SER A 169 -4.74 -22.73 3.27
CA SER A 169 -4.77 -23.90 2.42
C SER A 169 -4.42 -25.15 3.23
N SER A 170 -5.23 -26.19 3.08
CA SER A 170 -4.96 -27.52 3.65
C SER A 170 -3.84 -28.26 2.92
N PHE A 171 -3.33 -27.71 1.81
CA PHE A 171 -2.28 -28.34 1.02
C PHE A 171 -0.98 -28.38 1.80
N LYS A 172 -0.42 -29.59 1.96
CA LYS A 172 0.88 -29.85 2.56
C LYS A 172 1.59 -30.95 1.78
N VAL A 173 2.86 -30.74 1.52
CA VAL A 173 3.75 -31.81 1.06
C VAL A 173 4.05 -32.71 2.26
N PRO A 174 3.85 -34.03 2.15
CA PRO A 174 4.16 -34.97 3.21
C PRO A 174 5.64 -34.91 3.65
N ALA A 175 5.91 -35.22 4.91
CA ALA A 175 7.25 -35.07 5.50
C ALA A 175 8.34 -35.80 4.70
N GLU A 176 8.01 -37.01 4.17
CA GLU A 176 8.90 -37.84 3.38
C GLU A 176 9.20 -37.27 1.97
N LYS A 177 8.41 -36.29 1.50
CA LYS A 177 8.56 -35.61 0.21
C LYS A 177 9.09 -34.18 0.35
N MET A 178 9.38 -33.73 1.57
CA MET A 178 9.99 -32.42 1.82
C MET A 178 11.42 -32.41 1.26
N ASP A 179 11.60 -31.75 0.11
CA ASP A 179 12.88 -31.64 -0.60
C ASP A 179 13.94 -30.99 0.30
N TYR A 180 14.83 -31.83 0.88
CA TYR A 180 16.00 -31.35 1.61
C TYR A 180 17.22 -31.42 0.71
N ARG A 181 18.11 -30.43 0.78
CA ARG A 181 19.39 -30.41 0.06
C ARG A 181 20.49 -29.88 0.97
N ASP A 182 21.64 -30.55 0.90
CA ASP A 182 22.86 -30.04 1.50
C ASP A 182 23.35 -28.78 0.79
N SER A 183 23.89 -27.86 1.55
CA SER A 183 24.47 -26.61 1.03
C SER A 183 25.98 -26.59 1.29
N VAL A 184 26.39 -26.45 2.54
CA VAL A 184 27.80 -26.33 2.93
C VAL A 184 28.08 -27.20 4.16
N VAL A 185 29.25 -27.83 4.20
CA VAL A 185 29.75 -28.52 5.39
C VAL A 185 31.09 -27.89 5.80
N VAL A 186 31.12 -27.38 7.02
CA VAL A 186 32.37 -26.80 7.57
C VAL A 186 32.75 -27.44 8.88
N ALA A 187 34.06 -27.50 9.16
CA ALA A 187 34.59 -27.94 10.43
C ALA A 187 35.48 -26.88 11.05
N PHE A 188 35.46 -26.77 12.36
CA PHE A 188 36.39 -25.93 13.13
C PHE A 188 36.74 -26.58 14.46
N ARG A 189 37.89 -26.21 15.05
CA ARG A 189 38.23 -26.64 16.40
C ARG A 189 37.16 -26.14 17.39
N THR A 190 36.59 -27.05 18.13
CA THR A 190 35.62 -26.71 19.17
C THR A 190 36.30 -25.83 20.21
N PRO A 191 35.81 -24.58 20.42
CA PRO A 191 36.36 -23.71 21.46
C PRO A 191 36.22 -24.33 22.84
N GLU A 192 37.13 -23.96 23.76
CA GLU A 192 37.03 -24.34 25.17
C GLU A 192 35.70 -23.86 25.76
N GLY A 193 34.99 -24.72 26.46
CA GLY A 193 33.64 -24.46 26.97
C GLY A 193 32.54 -24.76 25.98
N GLY A 194 32.85 -25.12 24.71
CA GLY A 194 31.89 -25.51 23.72
C GLY A 194 31.12 -24.33 23.11
N LYS A 195 29.89 -24.60 22.73
CA LYS A 195 29.02 -23.60 22.10
C LYS A 195 28.56 -22.53 23.10
N PRO A 196 28.71 -21.23 22.78
CA PRO A 196 28.28 -20.17 23.67
C PRO A 196 26.74 -20.14 23.82
N ALA A 197 26.26 -19.56 24.91
CA ALA A 197 24.85 -19.29 25.06
C ALA A 197 24.35 -18.39 23.91
N PRO A 198 23.10 -18.59 23.43
CA PRO A 198 22.55 -17.78 22.36
C PRO A 198 22.58 -16.27 22.68
N ARG A 199 23.13 -15.49 21.78
CA ARG A 199 23.14 -14.02 21.89
C ARG A 199 21.74 -13.46 21.67
N GLN A 200 21.49 -12.28 22.24
CA GLN A 200 20.23 -11.56 22.10
C GLN A 200 19.88 -11.35 20.63
N ASN A 201 18.61 -11.56 20.31
CA ASN A 201 18.04 -11.42 18.96
C ASN A 201 18.65 -12.37 17.89
N LEU A 202 19.37 -13.42 18.24
CA LEU A 202 19.95 -14.35 17.25
C LEU A 202 18.90 -14.85 16.25
N GLY A 203 17.71 -15.24 16.71
CA GLY A 203 16.64 -15.74 15.84
C GLY A 203 16.24 -14.72 14.76
N ILE A 204 16.01 -13.46 15.17
CA ILE A 204 15.65 -12.37 14.24
C ILE A 204 16.84 -12.02 13.34
N LYS A 205 18.05 -11.90 13.90
CA LYS A 205 19.27 -11.55 13.13
C LYS A 205 19.65 -12.63 12.11
N ALA A 206 19.42 -13.89 12.42
CA ALA A 206 19.60 -15.01 11.50
C ALA A 206 18.37 -15.26 10.61
N ASN A 207 17.36 -14.36 10.64
CA ASN A 207 16.11 -14.50 9.90
C ASN A 207 15.42 -15.86 10.07
N ARG A 208 15.40 -16.38 11.30
CA ARG A 208 14.81 -17.69 11.66
C ARG A 208 13.48 -17.58 12.36
N VAL A 209 13.19 -16.45 12.95
CA VAL A 209 11.95 -16.16 13.67
C VAL A 209 11.32 -14.99 12.97
N GLY A 210 10.10 -15.19 12.50
CA GLY A 210 9.26 -14.10 12.12
C GLY A 210 8.91 -13.27 13.35
N GLY A 211 8.99 -11.97 13.25
CA GLY A 211 8.38 -11.09 14.22
C GLY A 211 6.86 -11.26 14.20
N ASP A 212 6.19 -10.76 15.21
CA ASP A 212 4.75 -10.52 15.16
C ASP A 212 4.43 -9.69 13.91
N CYS A 213 3.33 -10.00 13.23
CA CYS A 213 2.85 -9.23 12.07
C CYS A 213 2.51 -7.76 12.42
N SER A 214 2.56 -7.41 13.68
CA SER A 214 2.39 -6.06 14.21
C SER A 214 3.71 -5.51 14.71
N LEU A 215 4.36 -4.64 13.94
CA LEU A 215 5.37 -3.76 14.53
C LEU A 215 4.67 -2.69 15.37
N PRO A 216 5.27 -2.30 16.51
CA PRO A 216 4.80 -1.11 17.21
C PRO A 216 4.83 0.08 16.26
N ALA A 217 3.75 0.80 16.24
CA ALA A 217 3.48 1.90 15.35
C ALA A 217 4.42 3.11 15.50
N ASP A 218 5.12 3.21 16.61
CA ASP A 218 6.08 4.26 16.93
C ASP A 218 7.51 3.96 16.47
N SER A 219 7.75 2.80 15.86
CA SER A 219 9.05 2.49 15.30
C SER A 219 9.21 3.05 13.89
N VAL A 220 9.61 4.32 13.81
CA VAL A 220 10.22 4.91 12.58
C VAL A 220 11.45 4.09 12.17
N ASN A 221 12.04 3.50 13.12
CA ASN A 221 13.08 2.49 13.03
C ASN A 221 12.59 1.34 13.88
N GLN A 222 12.56 0.12 13.36
CA GLN A 222 12.60 -1.03 14.25
C GLN A 222 13.63 -0.72 15.34
N PRO A 223 13.35 -1.00 16.63
CA PRO A 223 14.37 -0.83 17.64
C PRO A 223 15.63 -1.49 17.09
N PRO A 224 16.73 -0.77 16.94
CA PRO A 224 17.92 -1.30 16.31
C PRO A 224 18.24 -2.60 17.01
N LEU A 225 18.34 -3.69 16.27
CA LEU A 225 18.68 -4.99 16.84
C LEU A 225 19.94 -4.79 17.66
N VAL A 226 19.86 -5.11 18.96
CA VAL A 226 20.94 -4.82 19.90
C VAL A 226 22.28 -5.32 19.33
N PRO A 227 23.28 -4.48 19.13
CA PRO A 227 24.57 -4.89 18.60
C PRO A 227 25.22 -5.94 19.52
N TRP A 228 25.83 -6.96 18.92
CA TRP A 228 26.61 -7.89 19.72
C TRP A 228 27.96 -7.25 20.09
N VAL A 229 28.23 -7.23 21.37
CA VAL A 229 29.49 -6.72 21.93
C VAL A 229 30.30 -7.89 22.44
N SER A 230 31.60 -7.87 22.19
CA SER A 230 32.54 -8.88 22.67
C SER A 230 32.57 -8.93 24.20
N SER A 231 32.63 -10.14 24.74
CA SER A 231 32.78 -10.42 26.18
C SER A 231 34.14 -11.11 26.43
N PRO A 232 34.75 -10.90 27.59
CA PRO A 232 35.97 -11.66 27.98
C PRO A 232 35.77 -13.18 27.96
N ASP A 233 34.52 -13.63 28.11
CA ASP A 233 34.17 -15.06 28.10
C ASP A 233 33.94 -15.62 26.69
N ASP A 234 33.96 -14.76 25.65
CA ASP A 234 33.83 -15.22 24.28
C ASP A 234 35.04 -16.12 23.93
N ARG A 235 34.73 -17.17 23.21
CA ARG A 235 35.72 -18.10 22.64
C ARG A 235 35.45 -18.19 21.14
N PRO A 236 35.85 -17.16 20.36
CA PRO A 236 35.52 -17.12 18.95
C PRO A 236 36.31 -18.14 18.13
N VAL A 237 35.65 -18.72 17.15
CA VAL A 237 36.31 -19.46 16.06
C VAL A 237 36.98 -18.46 15.14
N LYS A 238 38.24 -18.68 14.77
CA LYS A 238 38.90 -17.84 13.77
C LYS A 238 38.37 -18.15 12.37
N PRO A 239 38.00 -17.17 11.54
CA PRO A 239 37.50 -17.45 10.19
C PRO A 239 38.44 -18.30 9.34
N GLY A 240 39.77 -18.08 9.49
CA GLY A 240 40.83 -18.84 8.78
C GLY A 240 41.02 -20.28 9.26
N ASP A 241 40.48 -20.62 10.43
CA ASP A 241 40.55 -22.00 10.98
C ASP A 241 39.31 -22.83 10.60
N VAL A 242 38.35 -22.24 9.91
CA VAL A 242 37.14 -22.93 9.40
C VAL A 242 37.51 -23.66 8.12
N VAL A 243 37.39 -24.99 8.16
CA VAL A 243 37.74 -25.89 7.03
C VAL A 243 36.47 -26.21 6.25
N ASP A 244 36.46 -25.93 4.95
CA ASP A 244 35.38 -26.33 4.06
C ASP A 244 35.52 -27.83 3.70
N LEU A 245 34.52 -28.61 4.10
CA LEU A 245 34.44 -30.06 3.85
C LEU A 245 33.31 -30.41 2.86
N THR A 246 32.70 -29.43 2.23
CA THR A 246 31.51 -29.60 1.36
C THR A 246 31.74 -30.67 0.29
N SER A 247 32.91 -30.67 -0.35
CA SER A 247 33.23 -31.61 -1.41
C SER A 247 33.51 -33.06 -0.89
N LYS A 248 33.65 -33.24 0.43
CA LYS A 248 33.88 -34.54 1.09
C LYS A 248 32.60 -35.19 1.62
N LEU A 249 31.48 -34.46 1.59
CA LEU A 249 30.18 -35.02 1.95
C LEU A 249 29.64 -35.82 0.77
N LYS A 250 29.32 -37.10 1.02
CA LYS A 250 28.65 -37.95 0.04
C LYS A 250 27.12 -37.68 0.01
N PRO A 251 26.45 -38.02 -1.11
CA PRO A 251 25.00 -37.83 -1.23
C PRO A 251 24.16 -38.54 -0.15
N ASP A 252 24.66 -39.60 0.45
CA ASP A 252 24.03 -40.34 1.54
C ASP A 252 24.21 -39.71 2.93
N GLY A 253 24.92 -38.57 2.99
CA GLY A 253 25.26 -37.85 4.23
C GLY A 253 26.51 -38.39 4.95
N THR A 254 27.27 -39.28 4.32
CA THR A 254 28.54 -39.79 4.87
C THR A 254 29.66 -38.77 4.60
N LEU A 255 30.39 -38.40 5.65
CA LEU A 255 31.60 -37.60 5.55
C LEU A 255 32.81 -38.49 5.70
N GLU A 256 33.79 -38.39 4.80
CA GLU A 256 35.10 -38.99 4.91
C GLU A 256 36.15 -37.89 5.10
N TRP A 257 36.79 -37.85 6.29
CA TRP A 257 37.71 -36.78 6.64
C TRP A 257 38.82 -37.26 7.57
N ASP A 258 40.06 -36.96 7.24
CA ASP A 258 41.19 -37.15 8.15
C ASP A 258 41.18 -36.00 9.17
N ALA A 259 40.49 -36.22 10.29
CA ALA A 259 40.35 -35.19 11.33
C ALA A 259 41.70 -34.99 12.05
N PRO A 260 42.26 -33.77 12.05
CA PRO A 260 43.49 -33.48 12.81
C PRO A 260 43.31 -33.65 14.32
N ASP A 261 44.40 -33.65 15.07
CA ASP A 261 44.36 -33.74 16.55
C ASP A 261 43.45 -32.63 17.15
N GLY A 262 42.71 -33.00 18.19
CA GLY A 262 41.84 -32.12 18.98
C GLY A 262 40.35 -32.38 18.79
N ASP A 263 39.55 -31.60 19.51
CA ASP A 263 38.11 -31.68 19.42
C ASP A 263 37.59 -30.75 18.28
N TRP A 264 36.73 -31.29 17.44
CA TRP A 264 36.19 -30.62 16.27
C TRP A 264 34.68 -30.59 16.29
N THR A 265 34.11 -29.46 15.88
CA THR A 265 32.69 -29.33 15.54
C THR A 265 32.53 -29.27 14.05
N VAL A 266 31.78 -30.23 13.48
CA VAL A 266 31.36 -30.20 12.07
C VAL A 266 29.95 -29.66 12.00
N VAL A 267 29.76 -28.59 11.27
CA VAL A 267 28.43 -27.98 10.98
C VAL A 267 28.06 -28.40 9.57
N ARG A 268 26.99 -29.18 9.44
CA ARG A 268 26.34 -29.53 8.19
C ARG A 268 25.18 -28.57 8.00
N THR A 269 25.23 -27.79 6.93
CA THR A 269 24.15 -26.84 6.56
C THR A 269 23.42 -27.34 5.33
N GLY A 270 22.14 -27.09 5.30
CA GLY A 270 21.31 -27.41 4.16
C GLY A 270 20.03 -26.54 4.17
N HIS A 271 19.12 -26.88 3.30
CA HIS A 271 17.84 -26.19 3.23
C HIS A 271 16.73 -27.13 2.79
N ARG A 272 15.53 -26.85 3.21
CA ARG A 272 14.33 -27.54 2.76
C ARG A 272 13.21 -26.57 2.44
N ILE A 273 12.17 -27.04 1.77
CA ILE A 273 10.99 -26.23 1.47
C ILE A 273 10.31 -25.75 2.75
N THR A 274 9.76 -24.52 2.70
CA THR A 274 8.94 -23.95 3.78
C THR A 274 7.62 -24.68 3.95
N ASN A 275 7.18 -25.39 2.91
CA ASN A 275 5.86 -25.97 2.76
C ASN A 275 4.72 -24.92 2.76
N ALA A 276 5.05 -23.67 2.48
CA ALA A 276 4.07 -22.60 2.30
C ALA A 276 3.25 -22.86 1.03
N PRO A 277 1.90 -22.86 1.12
CA PRO A 277 1.05 -23.11 -0.03
C PRO A 277 0.71 -21.82 -0.77
N LEU A 278 0.25 -21.96 -2.00
CA LEU A 278 -0.54 -20.92 -2.66
C LEU A 278 -1.76 -20.58 -1.79
N SER A 279 -1.95 -19.31 -1.51
CA SER A 279 -3.06 -18.82 -0.70
C SER A 279 -4.36 -18.83 -1.49
N VAL A 280 -5.41 -19.38 -0.89
CA VAL A 280 -6.77 -19.46 -1.44
C VAL A 280 -6.78 -19.94 -2.91
N PRO A 281 -6.19 -21.11 -3.19
CA PRO A 281 -6.11 -21.62 -4.55
C PRO A 281 -7.49 -21.97 -5.09
N MET A 282 -7.68 -21.72 -6.39
CA MET A 282 -8.83 -22.30 -7.10
C MET A 282 -8.85 -23.83 -6.97
N PRO A 283 -10.04 -24.46 -7.01
CA PRO A 283 -10.15 -25.92 -6.99
C PRO A 283 -9.26 -26.59 -8.04
N GLY A 284 -8.46 -27.58 -7.61
CA GLY A 284 -7.52 -28.32 -8.48
C GLY A 284 -6.19 -27.62 -8.79
N PHE A 285 -5.93 -26.46 -8.15
CA PHE A 285 -4.68 -25.69 -8.33
C PHE A 285 -3.88 -25.53 -7.04
N GLN A 286 -4.24 -26.26 -6.00
CA GLN A 286 -3.45 -26.33 -4.78
C GLN A 286 -1.98 -26.69 -5.10
N GLY A 287 -1.07 -26.04 -4.45
CA GLY A 287 0.35 -26.25 -4.67
C GLY A 287 1.21 -25.41 -3.75
N LEU A 288 2.50 -25.45 -3.96
CA LEU A 288 3.48 -24.70 -3.21
C LEU A 288 3.59 -23.25 -3.74
N GLU A 289 4.04 -22.38 -2.86
CA GLU A 289 4.56 -21.07 -3.24
C GLU A 289 5.93 -21.20 -3.93
N ASN A 290 6.22 -20.33 -4.91
CA ASN A 290 7.51 -20.31 -5.58
C ASN A 290 8.63 -19.76 -4.68
N ASP A 291 9.89 -20.06 -5.03
CA ASP A 291 11.04 -19.43 -4.36
C ASP A 291 11.19 -17.95 -4.75
N PHE A 292 10.95 -17.06 -3.80
CA PHE A 292 11.09 -15.60 -4.00
C PHE A 292 12.55 -15.15 -3.99
N LEU A 293 13.49 -16.00 -3.56
CA LEU A 293 14.91 -15.65 -3.52
C LEU A 293 15.68 -16.10 -4.75
N ASP A 294 15.03 -16.85 -5.66
CA ASP A 294 15.62 -17.31 -6.93
C ASP A 294 14.69 -17.01 -8.12
N ARG A 295 15.22 -16.32 -9.13
CA ARG A 295 14.48 -16.00 -10.37
C ARG A 295 13.86 -17.22 -11.06
N ALA A 296 14.42 -18.40 -10.89
CA ALA A 296 13.86 -19.62 -11.44
C ALA A 296 12.47 -19.97 -10.87
N GLY A 297 12.12 -19.46 -9.69
CA GLY A 297 10.78 -19.58 -9.11
C GLY A 297 9.75 -18.80 -9.91
N ILE A 298 9.98 -17.50 -10.11
CA ILE A 298 9.06 -16.65 -10.88
C ILE A 298 9.11 -16.96 -12.38
N ASP A 299 10.25 -17.40 -12.93
CA ASP A 299 10.35 -17.88 -14.32
C ASP A 299 9.37 -19.04 -14.56
N LEU A 300 9.31 -20.01 -13.64
CA LEU A 300 8.39 -21.14 -13.73
C LEU A 300 6.92 -20.72 -13.66
N VAL A 301 6.56 -19.78 -12.78
CA VAL A 301 5.19 -19.22 -12.73
C VAL A 301 4.86 -18.55 -14.06
N TYR A 302 5.77 -17.73 -14.58
CA TYR A 302 5.58 -17.04 -15.85
C TYR A 302 5.43 -18.02 -17.03
N ASP A 303 6.29 -19.04 -17.11
CA ASP A 303 6.22 -20.05 -18.18
C ASP A 303 4.93 -20.87 -18.10
N SER A 304 4.43 -21.14 -16.87
CA SER A 304 3.23 -21.96 -16.66
C SER A 304 1.92 -21.19 -16.82
N VAL A 305 1.91 -19.90 -16.49
CA VAL A 305 0.69 -19.06 -16.45
C VAL A 305 0.83 -17.81 -17.31
N GLY A 306 1.87 -17.02 -17.09
CA GLY A 306 2.02 -15.72 -17.76
C GLY A 306 2.02 -15.84 -19.27
N THR A 307 2.75 -16.83 -19.82
CA THR A 307 2.80 -17.09 -21.27
C THR A 307 1.45 -17.48 -21.84
N GLU A 308 0.66 -18.29 -21.11
CA GLU A 308 -0.68 -18.69 -21.54
C GLU A 308 -1.66 -17.49 -21.51
N LEU A 309 -1.60 -16.65 -20.47
CA LEU A 309 -2.42 -15.44 -20.38
C LEU A 309 -2.12 -14.46 -21.54
N VAL A 310 -0.84 -14.27 -21.87
CA VAL A 310 -0.41 -13.42 -23.01
C VAL A 310 -0.88 -14.02 -24.33
N LYS A 311 -0.74 -15.34 -24.52
CA LYS A 311 -1.17 -16.03 -25.72
C LYS A 311 -2.67 -15.88 -25.96
N GLU A 312 -3.48 -16.07 -24.91
CA GLU A 312 -4.94 -15.90 -24.99
C GLU A 312 -5.35 -14.43 -25.22
N ALA A 313 -4.59 -13.47 -24.71
CA ALA A 313 -4.82 -12.06 -24.96
C ALA A 313 -4.48 -11.65 -26.40
N GLY A 314 -3.52 -12.33 -27.05
CA GLY A 314 -3.11 -12.05 -28.41
C GLY A 314 -2.76 -10.56 -28.63
N PRO A 315 -3.40 -9.88 -29.61
CA PRO A 315 -3.10 -8.47 -29.89
C PRO A 315 -3.54 -7.48 -28.81
N LEU A 316 -4.26 -7.93 -27.79
CA LEU A 316 -4.69 -7.13 -26.62
C LEU A 316 -3.63 -7.09 -25.50
N ALA A 317 -2.59 -7.94 -25.57
CA ALA A 317 -1.46 -7.88 -24.65
C ALA A 317 -0.71 -6.54 -24.79
N GLY A 318 -0.38 -5.90 -23.67
CA GLY A 318 0.18 -4.55 -23.61
C GLY A 318 -0.82 -3.44 -23.94
N LYS A 319 -2.10 -3.74 -24.09
CA LYS A 319 -3.21 -2.81 -24.37
C LYS A 319 -4.33 -2.99 -23.34
N ALA A 320 -5.41 -3.71 -23.68
CA ALA A 320 -6.46 -4.04 -22.73
C ALA A 320 -5.91 -4.89 -21.57
N LEU A 321 -5.13 -5.93 -21.85
CA LEU A 321 -4.31 -6.61 -20.84
C LEU A 321 -3.06 -5.74 -20.58
N ARG A 322 -3.09 -4.93 -19.52
CA ARG A 322 -2.08 -3.89 -19.27
C ARG A 322 -0.92 -4.39 -18.42
N SER A 323 -1.18 -5.10 -17.33
CA SER A 323 -0.14 -5.50 -16.40
C SER A 323 -0.35 -6.89 -15.81
N PHE A 324 0.78 -7.50 -15.40
CA PHE A 324 0.78 -8.60 -14.46
C PHE A 324 0.78 -8.09 -13.03
N VAL A 325 0.07 -8.79 -12.16
CA VAL A 325 -0.05 -8.46 -10.76
C VAL A 325 0.47 -9.61 -9.91
N THR A 326 1.05 -9.27 -8.76
CA THR A 326 1.16 -10.13 -7.59
C THR A 326 0.62 -9.36 -6.41
N ASP A 327 -0.25 -10.02 -5.68
CA ASP A 327 -0.83 -9.55 -4.42
C ASP A 327 0.23 -9.53 -3.31
N SER A 328 -0.16 -9.25 -2.08
CA SER A 328 0.72 -9.20 -0.93
C SER A 328 1.48 -10.51 -0.70
N PHE A 329 2.71 -10.39 -0.19
CA PHE A 329 3.49 -11.54 0.23
C PHE A 329 3.07 -11.97 1.65
N GLU A 330 2.45 -13.16 1.77
CA GLU A 330 1.87 -13.63 3.03
C GLU A 330 2.23 -15.09 3.39
N ALA A 331 3.18 -15.67 2.69
CA ALA A 331 3.42 -17.11 2.74
C ALA A 331 4.63 -17.53 3.59
N GLY A 332 4.94 -16.78 4.63
CA GLY A 332 5.97 -17.15 5.61
C GLY A 332 7.31 -16.45 5.39
N TYR A 333 8.41 -17.06 5.83
CA TYR A 333 9.73 -16.43 5.91
C TYR A 333 10.77 -17.26 5.20
N PRO A 334 10.88 -17.23 3.86
CA PRO A 334 11.99 -17.83 3.20
C PRO A 334 13.27 -17.09 3.62
N ASN A 335 14.28 -17.85 3.97
CA ASN A 335 15.55 -17.29 4.41
C ASN A 335 16.75 -17.93 3.71
N TRP A 336 16.50 -18.84 2.78
CA TRP A 336 17.52 -19.51 2.00
C TRP A 336 17.02 -19.87 0.59
N THR A 337 17.96 -20.06 -0.33
CA THR A 337 17.72 -20.60 -1.67
C THR A 337 18.90 -21.47 -2.09
N ALA A 338 18.74 -22.27 -3.12
CA ALA A 338 19.74 -23.24 -3.56
C ALA A 338 21.11 -22.61 -3.90
N ASN A 339 21.10 -21.37 -4.41
CA ASN A 339 22.31 -20.63 -4.81
C ASN A 339 22.63 -19.45 -3.88
N MET A 340 22.24 -19.55 -2.59
CA MET A 340 22.44 -18.45 -1.63
C MET A 340 23.91 -18.04 -1.47
N VAL A 341 24.84 -18.98 -1.48
CA VAL A 341 26.29 -18.68 -1.35
C VAL A 341 26.76 -17.80 -2.51
N GLU A 342 26.37 -18.12 -3.73
CA GLU A 342 26.70 -17.34 -4.93
C GLU A 342 26.01 -15.96 -4.91
N ARG A 343 24.74 -15.91 -4.48
CA ARG A 343 24.00 -14.65 -4.31
C ARG A 343 24.70 -13.76 -3.28
N PHE A 344 25.10 -14.32 -2.16
CA PHE A 344 25.82 -13.58 -1.12
C PHE A 344 27.15 -13.03 -1.67
N LYS A 345 27.95 -13.86 -2.35
CA LYS A 345 29.21 -13.41 -2.99
C LYS A 345 28.94 -12.27 -3.99
N LYS A 346 27.90 -12.39 -4.80
CA LYS A 346 27.52 -11.37 -5.79
C LYS A 346 27.19 -10.05 -5.11
N TYR A 347 26.35 -10.06 -4.06
CA TYR A 347 25.87 -8.83 -3.44
C TYR A 347 26.82 -8.28 -2.39
N ARG A 348 27.51 -9.12 -1.61
CA ARG A 348 28.40 -8.66 -0.50
C ARG A 348 29.86 -8.58 -0.89
N GLY A 349 30.29 -9.34 -1.90
CA GLY A 349 31.65 -9.29 -2.44
C GLY A 349 32.69 -10.08 -1.62
N TYR A 350 32.24 -10.96 -0.71
CA TYR A 350 33.12 -11.90 0.00
C TYR A 350 32.45 -13.26 0.19
N ASP A 351 33.24 -14.29 0.60
CA ASP A 351 32.75 -15.66 0.81
C ASP A 351 32.06 -15.80 2.17
N PRO A 352 30.77 -16.18 2.26
CA PRO A 352 30.07 -16.40 3.51
C PRO A 352 30.48 -17.70 4.22
N THR A 353 31.11 -18.66 3.52
CA THR A 353 31.38 -20.02 4.02
C THR A 353 31.99 -20.05 5.40
N PRO A 354 33.05 -19.28 5.72
CA PRO A 354 33.67 -19.32 7.06
C PRO A 354 32.74 -18.77 8.17
N TYR A 355 31.73 -18.00 7.83
CA TYR A 355 30.83 -17.33 8.76
C TYR A 355 29.49 -18.06 8.95
N LEU A 356 29.17 -19.09 8.15
CA LEU A 356 27.90 -19.83 8.28
C LEU A 356 27.65 -20.40 9.69
N PRO A 357 28.69 -20.82 10.48
CA PRO A 357 28.46 -21.23 11.87
C PRO A 357 27.79 -20.18 12.75
N VAL A 358 27.86 -18.87 12.38
CA VAL A 358 27.16 -17.79 13.10
C VAL A 358 25.65 -17.96 13.05
N LEU A 359 25.12 -18.47 11.95
CA LEU A 359 23.69 -18.76 11.82
C LEU A 359 23.22 -19.80 12.85
N SER A 360 24.11 -20.65 13.37
CA SER A 360 23.84 -21.60 14.45
C SER A 360 24.11 -21.05 15.86
N GLY A 361 24.63 -19.84 15.95
CA GLY A 361 24.92 -19.17 17.23
C GLY A 361 26.38 -19.31 17.69
N TRP A 362 27.28 -19.82 16.84
CA TRP A 362 28.70 -19.74 17.09
C TRP A 362 29.20 -18.30 16.89
N ILE A 363 30.25 -17.95 17.62
CA ILE A 363 30.92 -16.65 17.41
C ILE A 363 32.11 -16.91 16.49
N VAL A 364 32.15 -16.24 15.34
CA VAL A 364 33.27 -16.33 14.38
C VAL A 364 33.96 -14.97 14.30
N GLY A 365 35.30 -14.98 14.49
CA GLY A 365 36.13 -13.79 14.57
C GLY A 365 35.95 -13.03 15.88
N SER A 366 34.82 -12.40 16.07
CA SER A 366 34.38 -11.77 17.32
C SER A 366 32.83 -11.69 17.30
N ALA A 367 32.25 -11.29 18.41
CA ALA A 367 30.80 -11.01 18.46
C ALA A 367 30.39 -9.94 17.45
N GLU A 368 31.20 -8.90 17.29
CA GLU A 368 30.94 -7.82 16.33
C GLU A 368 31.07 -8.29 14.87
N ILE A 369 32.09 -9.08 14.55
CA ILE A 369 32.24 -9.68 13.22
C ILE A 369 31.04 -10.57 12.89
N SER A 370 30.62 -11.38 13.85
CA SER A 370 29.44 -12.23 13.70
C SER A 370 28.16 -11.43 13.47
N ASP A 371 27.98 -10.31 14.20
CA ASP A 371 26.85 -9.39 14.04
C ASP A 371 26.80 -8.74 12.64
N ARG A 372 27.97 -8.32 12.13
CA ARG A 372 28.14 -7.78 10.78
C ARG A 372 27.80 -8.80 9.69
N PHE A 373 28.24 -10.05 9.87
CA PHE A 373 27.84 -11.12 8.95
C PHE A 373 26.33 -11.32 8.92
N LEU A 374 25.66 -11.31 10.10
CA LEU A 374 24.19 -11.43 10.18
C LEU A 374 23.48 -10.24 9.54
N HIS A 375 24.04 -9.03 9.60
CA HIS A 375 23.55 -7.88 8.87
C HIS A 375 23.64 -8.09 7.35
N ASP A 376 24.80 -8.49 6.84
CA ASP A 376 25.06 -8.76 5.42
C ASP A 376 24.18 -9.91 4.89
N TYR A 377 23.92 -10.91 5.72
CA TYR A 377 23.04 -12.02 5.38
C TYR A 377 21.58 -11.55 5.18
N ARG A 378 21.00 -10.80 6.13
CA ARG A 378 19.64 -10.24 5.99
C ARG A 378 19.52 -9.35 4.77
N LYS A 379 20.51 -8.49 4.56
CA LYS A 379 20.56 -7.61 3.41
C LYS A 379 20.62 -8.38 2.08
N THR A 380 21.31 -9.54 2.06
CA THR A 380 21.34 -10.43 0.88
C THR A 380 19.98 -11.05 0.61
N VAL A 381 19.25 -11.49 1.64
CA VAL A 381 17.88 -11.99 1.50
C VAL A 381 16.97 -10.90 0.91
N ALA A 382 17.05 -9.67 1.42
CA ALA A 382 16.26 -8.55 0.94
C ALA A 382 16.59 -8.18 -0.53
N ASP A 383 17.86 -8.19 -0.92
CA ASP A 383 18.28 -7.95 -2.29
C ASP A 383 17.72 -9.01 -3.25
N CYS A 384 17.71 -10.30 -2.82
CA CYS A 384 17.11 -11.39 -3.61
C CYS A 384 15.60 -11.17 -3.80
N PHE A 385 14.85 -10.83 -2.76
CA PHE A 385 13.43 -10.51 -2.89
C PHE A 385 13.18 -9.44 -3.97
N ALA A 386 13.92 -8.35 -3.89
CA ALA A 386 13.74 -7.24 -4.83
C ALA A 386 14.11 -7.61 -6.26
N ASP A 387 15.31 -8.17 -6.46
CA ASP A 387 15.89 -8.31 -7.80
C ASP A 387 15.51 -9.63 -8.48
N GLU A 388 15.44 -10.74 -7.71
CA GLU A 388 15.21 -12.07 -8.28
C GLU A 388 13.71 -12.42 -8.40
N HIS A 389 12.83 -11.71 -7.66
CA HIS A 389 11.38 -11.86 -7.79
C HIS A 389 10.74 -10.67 -8.50
N TYR A 390 10.56 -9.53 -7.81
CA TYR A 390 9.83 -8.37 -8.38
C TYR A 390 10.54 -7.77 -9.60
N GLY A 391 11.85 -7.62 -9.54
CA GLY A 391 12.66 -7.16 -10.67
C GLY A 391 12.56 -8.13 -11.86
N ARG A 392 12.66 -9.42 -11.61
CA ARG A 392 12.54 -10.44 -12.66
C ARG A 392 11.14 -10.50 -13.25
N MET A 393 10.10 -10.39 -12.44
CA MET A 393 8.70 -10.31 -12.92
C MET A 393 8.54 -9.13 -13.90
N THR A 394 9.11 -7.98 -13.57
CA THR A 394 9.09 -6.79 -14.43
C THR A 394 9.87 -6.99 -15.74
N GLU A 395 11.03 -7.66 -15.69
CA GLU A 395 11.77 -8.03 -16.90
C GLU A 395 10.93 -8.93 -17.82
N LEU A 396 10.22 -9.91 -17.27
CA LEU A 396 9.37 -10.85 -18.01
C LEU A 396 8.14 -10.16 -18.63
N ALA A 397 7.45 -9.30 -17.87
CA ALA A 397 6.30 -8.53 -18.35
C ALA A 397 6.67 -7.63 -19.54
N ARG A 398 7.80 -6.93 -19.44
CA ARG A 398 8.29 -6.01 -20.49
C ARG A 398 8.60 -6.69 -21.81
N LYS A 399 8.95 -7.97 -21.82
CA LYS A 399 9.14 -8.74 -23.07
C LYS A 399 7.89 -8.79 -23.94
N ASN A 400 6.71 -8.62 -23.32
CA ASN A 400 5.42 -8.61 -24.01
C ASN A 400 4.78 -7.21 -24.04
N GLY A 401 5.54 -6.14 -23.80
CA GLY A 401 5.04 -4.77 -23.75
C GLY A 401 4.10 -4.51 -22.58
N MET A 402 4.10 -5.36 -21.55
CA MET A 402 3.26 -5.25 -20.38
C MET A 402 4.01 -4.60 -19.22
N MET A 403 3.26 -4.09 -18.26
CA MET A 403 3.75 -3.52 -17.00
C MET A 403 3.57 -4.52 -15.84
N THR A 404 4.00 -4.10 -14.66
CA THR A 404 3.83 -4.87 -13.43
C THR A 404 3.24 -4.02 -12.32
N ARG A 405 2.44 -4.67 -11.49
CA ARG A 405 1.83 -4.11 -10.28
C ARG A 405 2.06 -5.07 -9.12
N ALA A 406 2.41 -4.56 -7.93
CA ALA A 406 2.58 -5.45 -6.77
C ALA A 406 2.42 -4.71 -5.44
N GLU A 407 1.85 -5.41 -4.49
CA GLU A 407 1.89 -5.08 -3.06
C GLU A 407 3.19 -5.61 -2.46
N ALA A 408 4.29 -5.07 -2.98
CA ALA A 408 5.62 -5.61 -2.78
C ALA A 408 6.20 -5.39 -1.36
N ALA A 409 5.44 -4.78 -0.47
CA ALA A 409 5.84 -4.54 0.92
C ALA A 409 5.07 -5.42 1.93
N GLY A 410 4.17 -6.30 1.44
CA GLY A 410 3.28 -7.11 2.25
C GLY A 410 2.04 -6.34 2.75
N PRO A 411 1.08 -7.02 3.42
CA PRO A 411 -0.23 -6.48 3.75
C PRO A 411 -0.19 -5.39 4.81
N SER A 412 0.83 -5.39 5.64
CA SER A 412 1.03 -4.39 6.68
C SER A 412 2.51 -4.08 6.82
N GLN A 413 2.85 -3.09 7.64
CA GLN A 413 4.24 -2.86 8.05
C GLN A 413 4.75 -4.02 8.92
N SER A 414 4.60 -5.24 8.42
CA SER A 414 5.05 -6.40 9.16
C SER A 414 6.57 -6.50 9.06
N GLY A 415 7.26 -6.37 10.17
CA GLY A 415 8.67 -6.75 10.28
C GLY A 415 8.91 -8.25 10.09
N THR A 416 7.93 -8.94 9.52
CA THR A 416 7.90 -10.39 9.39
C THR A 416 8.74 -10.87 8.23
N VAL A 417 8.88 -10.07 7.17
CA VAL A 417 9.65 -10.45 6.00
C VAL A 417 10.93 -9.62 5.94
N CYS A 418 12.06 -10.28 5.83
CA CYS A 418 13.37 -9.63 5.72
C CYS A 418 13.54 -8.98 4.34
N THR A 419 12.88 -7.85 4.11
CA THR A 419 12.90 -7.15 2.81
C THR A 419 13.25 -5.67 2.96
N ASP A 420 13.75 -5.08 1.88
CA ASP A 420 13.75 -3.63 1.67
C ASP A 420 12.46 -3.26 0.92
N ALA A 421 11.46 -2.81 1.65
CA ALA A 421 10.15 -2.50 1.11
C ALA A 421 10.19 -1.43 0.01
N LEU A 422 10.99 -0.38 0.19
CA LEU A 422 11.18 0.66 -0.83
C LEU A 422 11.77 0.10 -2.11
N LYS A 423 12.77 -0.79 -1.99
CA LYS A 423 13.42 -1.42 -3.12
C LYS A 423 12.47 -2.34 -3.88
N ASN A 424 11.70 -3.16 -3.16
CA ASN A 424 10.70 -4.04 -3.76
C ASN A 424 9.66 -3.23 -4.56
N LEU A 425 9.06 -2.21 -3.94
CA LEU A 425 8.10 -1.31 -4.59
C LEU A 425 8.71 -0.56 -5.78
N GLY A 426 9.99 -0.20 -5.68
CA GLY A 426 10.74 0.42 -6.77
C GLY A 426 10.96 -0.47 -8.00
N ARG A 427 10.89 -1.80 -7.84
CA ARG A 427 11.10 -2.77 -8.94
C ARG A 427 9.91 -2.91 -9.87
N VAL A 428 8.69 -2.60 -9.41
CA VAL A 428 7.48 -2.70 -10.22
C VAL A 428 7.11 -1.36 -10.87
N ASP A 429 6.28 -1.38 -11.91
CA ASP A 429 5.86 -0.16 -12.60
C ASP A 429 4.80 0.60 -11.82
N PHE A 430 3.89 -0.12 -11.13
CA PHE A 430 2.85 0.42 -10.27
C PHE A 430 3.05 -0.10 -8.83
N PRO A 431 3.78 0.63 -7.97
CA PRO A 431 3.85 0.29 -6.55
C PRO A 431 2.47 0.37 -5.91
N MET A 432 2.10 -0.69 -5.18
CA MET A 432 0.89 -0.78 -4.39
C MET A 432 1.20 -1.01 -2.92
N GLY A 433 0.40 -0.39 -2.07
CA GLY A 433 0.22 -0.73 -0.68
C GLY A 433 -1.22 -1.11 -0.43
N GLU A 434 -1.65 -1.09 0.82
CA GLU A 434 -3.04 -1.34 1.18
C GLU A 434 -3.47 -0.54 2.40
N PHE A 435 -4.77 -0.32 2.54
CA PHE A 435 -5.37 0.14 3.78
C PHE A 435 -6.71 -0.53 4.04
N TRP A 436 -7.00 -0.74 5.31
CA TRP A 436 -8.12 -1.54 5.78
C TRP A 436 -9.19 -0.68 6.44
N ARG A 437 -10.44 -1.11 6.29
CA ARG A 437 -11.56 -0.54 7.03
C ARG A 437 -11.62 -1.07 8.47
N PHE A 438 -11.46 -2.38 8.65
CA PHE A 438 -11.47 -3.07 9.93
C PHE A 438 -10.42 -4.18 9.98
N GLY A 439 -9.95 -4.49 11.17
CA GLY A 439 -9.05 -5.62 11.42
C GLY A 439 -7.92 -5.27 12.37
N SER A 440 -7.07 -6.23 12.67
CA SER A 440 -5.89 -6.07 13.54
C SER A 440 -4.87 -5.08 12.97
N PHE A 441 -4.97 -4.76 11.68
CA PHE A 441 -4.11 -3.80 10.98
C PHE A 441 -4.59 -2.35 11.08
N VAL A 442 -5.75 -2.11 11.68
CA VAL A 442 -6.40 -0.79 11.76
C VAL A 442 -6.53 -0.32 13.21
N GLN A 443 -5.85 -0.96 14.14
CA GLN A 443 -5.80 -0.42 15.51
C GLN A 443 -5.00 0.88 15.52
N GLY A 444 -5.73 1.97 15.33
CA GLY A 444 -5.19 3.31 15.28
C GLY A 444 -4.65 3.71 13.91
N ASP A 445 -4.26 4.96 13.83
CA ASP A 445 -3.75 5.64 12.64
C ASP A 445 -2.40 5.11 12.09
N GLN A 446 -1.91 3.99 12.55
CA GLN A 446 -0.49 3.69 12.56
C GLN A 446 -0.04 2.57 11.63
N ASN A 447 -0.96 1.78 11.07
CA ASN A 447 -0.62 0.57 10.30
C ASN A 447 -0.90 0.66 8.80
N MET A 448 -0.93 1.88 8.24
CA MET A 448 -1.10 2.06 6.81
C MET A 448 0.25 2.11 6.11
N VAL A 449 0.45 1.25 5.11
CA VAL A 449 1.64 1.27 4.24
C VAL A 449 1.57 2.34 3.14
N CYS A 450 0.61 3.26 3.22
CA CYS A 450 0.38 4.29 2.22
C CYS A 450 1.60 5.22 2.04
N LYS A 451 2.16 5.74 3.13
CA LYS A 451 3.33 6.64 3.07
C LYS A 451 4.55 5.95 2.48
N GLN A 452 4.74 4.66 2.80
CA GLN A 452 5.81 3.83 2.24
C GLN A 452 5.68 3.67 0.73
N THR A 453 4.48 3.37 0.24
CA THR A 453 4.17 3.24 -1.18
C THR A 453 4.36 4.56 -1.92
N ALA A 454 3.89 5.67 -1.34
CA ALA A 454 4.06 7.00 -1.89
C ALA A 454 5.54 7.40 -1.97
N SER A 455 6.31 7.20 -0.90
CA SER A 455 7.74 7.47 -0.91
C SER A 455 8.47 6.63 -1.95
N ALA A 456 8.16 5.33 -2.08
CA ALA A 456 8.74 4.48 -3.12
C ALA A 456 8.41 5.01 -4.53
N ALA A 457 7.16 5.41 -4.78
CA ALA A 457 6.79 6.02 -6.05
C ALA A 457 7.60 7.28 -6.34
N HIS A 458 7.72 8.19 -5.39
CA HIS A 458 8.45 9.45 -5.54
C HIS A 458 9.94 9.23 -5.79
N ILE A 459 10.62 8.43 -4.96
CA ILE A 459 12.08 8.26 -5.04
C ILE A 459 12.54 7.43 -6.24
N TYR A 460 11.68 6.59 -6.81
CA TYR A 460 11.95 5.83 -8.03
C TYR A 460 11.34 6.45 -9.30
N GLY A 461 10.71 7.64 -9.20
CA GLY A 461 10.16 8.39 -10.33
C GLY A 461 8.94 7.71 -10.97
N LYS A 462 8.09 7.09 -10.15
CA LYS A 462 6.83 6.50 -10.61
C LYS A 462 5.69 7.52 -10.50
N LYS A 463 4.80 7.51 -11.50
CA LYS A 463 3.63 8.39 -11.50
C LYS A 463 2.60 7.99 -10.45
N TYR A 464 2.40 6.68 -10.27
CA TYR A 464 1.32 6.13 -9.46
C TYR A 464 1.84 5.60 -8.13
N ALA A 465 1.15 5.99 -7.06
CA ALA A 465 1.19 5.36 -5.75
C ALA A 465 -0.20 4.77 -5.51
N ALA A 466 -0.35 3.46 -5.76
CA ALA A 466 -1.64 2.79 -5.72
C ALA A 466 -1.87 2.07 -4.40
N THR A 467 -3.14 1.74 -4.10
CA THR A 467 -3.46 0.85 -2.98
C THR A 467 -4.58 -0.13 -3.31
N GLU A 468 -4.51 -1.33 -2.72
CA GLU A 468 -5.68 -2.08 -2.33
C GLU A 468 -6.42 -1.29 -1.25
N SER A 469 -7.73 -1.11 -1.38
CA SER A 469 -8.42 -0.08 -0.62
C SER A 469 -9.68 -0.60 0.05
N PHE A 470 -9.84 -0.27 1.34
CA PHE A 470 -11.00 -0.61 2.17
C PHE A 470 -11.13 -2.08 2.50
N THR A 471 -10.05 -2.84 2.52
CA THR A 471 -10.06 -4.25 2.91
C THR A 471 -10.66 -4.43 4.30
N ALA A 472 -11.44 -5.48 4.49
CA ALA A 472 -12.05 -5.84 5.77
C ALA A 472 -12.11 -7.36 5.91
N VAL A 473 -11.79 -7.90 7.07
CA VAL A 473 -11.95 -9.34 7.31
C VAL A 473 -13.42 -9.69 7.59
N HIS A 474 -13.82 -10.90 7.18
CA HIS A 474 -15.21 -11.36 7.20
C HIS A 474 -15.96 -11.15 8.54
N ARG A 475 -15.32 -11.31 9.69
CA ARG A 475 -15.94 -11.15 11.02
C ARG A 475 -16.34 -9.70 11.38
N TRP A 476 -15.89 -8.72 10.58
CA TRP A 476 -16.23 -7.31 10.76
C TRP A 476 -17.01 -6.74 9.58
N ARG A 477 -17.44 -7.58 8.64
CA ARG A 477 -18.32 -7.16 7.55
C ARG A 477 -19.74 -7.15 8.03
N ASN A 478 -20.34 -5.99 8.04
CA ASN A 478 -21.68 -5.79 8.51
C ASN A 478 -22.67 -5.47 7.37
N TRP A 479 -22.20 -5.46 6.11
CA TRP A 479 -22.95 -5.01 4.93
C TRP A 479 -23.45 -3.56 5.03
N ASP A 480 -22.83 -2.76 5.89
CA ASP A 480 -23.15 -1.37 6.17
C ASP A 480 -22.26 -0.40 5.38
N GLU A 481 -21.45 -0.92 4.47
CA GLU A 481 -20.54 -0.14 3.66
C GLU A 481 -21.27 0.87 2.80
N SER A 482 -20.89 2.14 2.96
CA SER A 482 -21.40 3.25 2.17
C SER A 482 -20.33 4.29 1.92
N PRO A 483 -20.45 5.11 0.89
CA PRO A 483 -19.43 6.10 0.54
C PRO A 483 -19.06 7.05 1.68
N ASP A 484 -20.01 7.46 2.51
CA ASP A 484 -19.79 8.38 3.65
C ASP A 484 -18.90 7.76 4.74
N ILE A 485 -19.04 6.45 5.00
CA ILE A 485 -18.20 5.73 5.96
C ILE A 485 -16.77 5.51 5.39
N LEU A 486 -16.66 5.30 4.08
CA LEU A 486 -15.39 5.02 3.42
C LEU A 486 -14.57 6.30 3.14
N LYS A 487 -15.22 7.45 2.96
CA LYS A 487 -14.57 8.72 2.60
C LYS A 487 -13.45 9.14 3.56
N PRO A 488 -13.61 9.14 4.91
CA PRO A 488 -12.54 9.57 5.81
C PRO A 488 -11.26 8.73 5.70
N LEU A 489 -11.40 7.46 5.33
CA LEU A 489 -10.26 6.54 5.17
C LEU A 489 -9.46 6.88 3.91
N VAL A 490 -10.15 7.12 2.79
CA VAL A 490 -9.47 7.47 1.54
C VAL A 490 -8.87 8.87 1.59
N ASP A 491 -9.52 9.84 2.24
CA ASP A 491 -8.98 11.19 2.42
C ASP A 491 -7.65 11.14 3.19
N ARG A 492 -7.58 10.27 4.20
CA ARG A 492 -6.31 10.00 4.88
C ARG A 492 -5.27 9.41 3.94
N ALA A 493 -5.61 8.38 3.18
CA ALA A 493 -4.68 7.76 2.23
C ALA A 493 -4.16 8.79 1.21
N PHE A 494 -5.00 9.71 0.74
CA PHE A 494 -4.60 10.83 -0.11
C PHE A 494 -3.58 11.74 0.59
N CYS A 495 -3.81 12.10 1.85
CA CYS A 495 -2.86 12.90 2.64
C CYS A 495 -1.52 12.18 2.89
N GLU A 496 -1.51 10.83 2.90
CA GLU A 496 -0.30 10.00 2.96
C GLU A 496 0.47 9.93 1.62
N GLY A 497 -0.14 10.38 0.52
CA GLY A 497 0.47 10.44 -0.81
C GLY A 497 -0.06 9.43 -1.83
N ILE A 498 -1.06 8.65 -1.48
CA ILE A 498 -1.76 7.77 -2.43
C ILE A 498 -2.47 8.63 -3.47
N ASN A 499 -2.40 8.18 -4.73
CA ASN A 499 -3.01 8.88 -5.85
C ASN A 499 -3.74 7.95 -6.83
N GLN A 500 -3.88 6.65 -6.49
CA GLN A 500 -4.67 5.69 -7.26
C GLN A 500 -5.28 4.63 -6.35
N ILE A 501 -6.61 4.56 -6.32
CA ILE A 501 -7.41 3.65 -5.51
C ILE A 501 -7.85 2.45 -6.36
N PHE A 502 -7.68 1.25 -5.81
CA PHE A 502 -8.31 0.02 -6.27
C PHE A 502 -9.24 -0.47 -5.18
N PHE A 503 -10.54 -0.40 -5.42
CA PHE A 503 -11.53 -0.84 -4.44
C PHE A 503 -11.43 -2.35 -4.21
N HIS A 504 -11.31 -2.77 -2.98
CA HIS A 504 -11.35 -4.18 -2.59
C HIS A 504 -12.66 -4.46 -1.82
N SER A 505 -13.72 -5.02 -2.48
CA SER A 505 -13.64 -5.59 -3.80
C SER A 505 -14.97 -5.59 -4.58
N SER A 506 -14.89 -5.90 -5.86
CA SER A 506 -16.03 -6.29 -6.69
C SER A 506 -15.88 -7.76 -7.09
N THR A 507 -16.87 -8.61 -6.76
CA THR A 507 -16.88 -10.02 -7.14
C THR A 507 -17.77 -10.24 -8.35
N CYS A 508 -17.22 -10.76 -9.44
CA CYS A 508 -17.99 -11.13 -10.62
C CYS A 508 -18.81 -12.40 -10.35
N GLN A 509 -19.99 -12.48 -10.95
CA GLN A 509 -20.90 -13.61 -10.83
C GLN A 509 -21.78 -13.75 -12.08
N PRO A 510 -22.47 -14.88 -12.29
CA PRO A 510 -23.47 -15.00 -13.34
C PRO A 510 -24.53 -13.90 -13.29
N ALA A 511 -25.00 -13.45 -14.45
CA ALA A 511 -25.85 -12.26 -14.59
C ALA A 511 -27.16 -12.35 -13.81
N ASP A 512 -27.69 -13.56 -13.60
CA ASP A 512 -28.97 -13.87 -12.96
C ASP A 512 -28.86 -14.36 -11.51
N TYR A 513 -27.66 -14.35 -10.92
CA TYR A 513 -27.44 -14.88 -9.57
C TYR A 513 -28.15 -14.09 -8.46
N GLY A 514 -28.51 -12.83 -8.70
CA GLY A 514 -29.27 -12.02 -7.74
C GLY A 514 -28.43 -11.14 -6.81
N LYS A 515 -29.09 -10.51 -5.83
CA LYS A 515 -28.55 -9.59 -4.82
C LYS A 515 -28.71 -10.20 -3.42
N PRO A 516 -27.83 -9.93 -2.48
CA PRO A 516 -26.63 -9.07 -2.56
C PRO A 516 -25.46 -9.67 -3.34
N GLY A 517 -25.54 -10.93 -3.75
CA GLY A 517 -24.59 -11.60 -4.61
C GLY A 517 -23.44 -12.27 -3.86
N ILE A 518 -22.47 -12.76 -4.64
CA ILE A 518 -21.27 -13.42 -4.16
C ILE A 518 -20.31 -12.37 -3.64
N VAL A 519 -19.68 -12.67 -2.52
CA VAL A 519 -18.64 -11.84 -1.95
C VAL A 519 -17.37 -12.64 -1.72
N TYR A 520 -16.24 -12.01 -2.02
CA TYR A 520 -14.96 -12.52 -1.58
C TYR A 520 -14.81 -12.30 -0.06
N ASN A 521 -14.14 -13.20 0.64
CA ASN A 521 -14.08 -13.23 2.11
C ASN A 521 -13.44 -12.03 2.79
N ALA A 522 -12.49 -11.39 2.14
CA ALA A 522 -11.91 -10.14 2.57
C ALA A 522 -12.41 -9.02 1.65
N GLY A 523 -12.45 -7.80 2.19
CA GLY A 523 -12.84 -6.65 1.41
C GLY A 523 -14.18 -6.06 1.78
N THR A 524 -14.40 -4.88 1.28
CA THR A 524 -15.62 -4.11 1.36
C THR A 524 -16.38 -4.26 0.05
N HIS A 525 -17.70 -4.30 0.09
CA HIS A 525 -18.49 -4.48 -1.12
C HIS A 525 -18.62 -3.15 -1.87
N VAL A 526 -17.87 -3.01 -2.96
CA VAL A 526 -17.97 -1.89 -3.89
C VAL A 526 -18.21 -2.46 -5.29
N ASN A 527 -19.46 -2.84 -5.56
CA ASN A 527 -19.83 -3.54 -6.77
C ASN A 527 -21.27 -3.20 -7.17
N PRO A 528 -21.71 -3.56 -8.38
CA PRO A 528 -23.04 -3.23 -8.91
C PRO A 528 -24.25 -3.82 -8.13
N ARG A 529 -24.02 -4.62 -7.09
CA ARG A 529 -25.08 -5.30 -6.31
C ARG A 529 -25.31 -4.69 -4.94
N VAL A 530 -24.48 -3.71 -4.52
CA VAL A 530 -24.78 -2.93 -3.32
C VAL A 530 -25.95 -2.01 -3.58
N SER A 531 -26.78 -1.80 -2.54
CA SER A 531 -28.04 -1.06 -2.70
C SER A 531 -27.86 0.39 -3.17
N TRP A 532 -26.78 1.05 -2.74
CA TRP A 532 -26.49 2.45 -3.10
C TRP A 532 -25.79 2.62 -4.45
N TRP A 533 -25.40 1.54 -5.17
CA TRP A 533 -24.61 1.61 -6.41
C TRP A 533 -25.24 2.47 -7.50
N GLU A 534 -26.54 2.23 -7.78
CA GLU A 534 -27.22 2.93 -8.84
C GLU A 534 -27.33 4.43 -8.55
N GLN A 535 -27.62 4.79 -7.30
CA GLN A 535 -27.81 6.17 -6.90
C GLN A 535 -26.46 6.89 -6.63
N ALA A 536 -25.63 6.38 -5.73
CA ALA A 536 -24.43 7.09 -5.25
C ALA A 536 -23.11 6.68 -5.93
N GLY A 537 -23.05 5.51 -6.59
CA GLY A 537 -21.80 4.97 -7.12
C GLY A 537 -21.08 5.93 -8.08
N GLY A 538 -21.81 6.57 -9.00
CA GLY A 538 -21.22 7.53 -9.92
C GLY A 538 -20.65 8.78 -9.24
N SER A 539 -21.37 9.33 -8.28
CA SER A 539 -20.94 10.53 -7.53
C SER A 539 -19.72 10.23 -6.66
N TRP A 540 -19.71 9.08 -5.99
CA TRP A 540 -18.59 8.59 -5.19
C TRP A 540 -17.32 8.38 -6.02
N ILE A 541 -17.43 7.65 -7.13
CA ILE A 541 -16.29 7.38 -8.01
C ILE A 541 -15.81 8.69 -8.69
N SER A 542 -16.71 9.61 -9.02
CA SER A 542 -16.33 10.92 -9.55
C SER A 542 -15.52 11.75 -8.54
N TYR A 543 -15.89 11.70 -7.25
CA TYR A 543 -15.09 12.29 -6.18
C TYR A 543 -13.65 11.74 -6.17
N ILE A 544 -13.51 10.41 -6.17
CA ILE A 544 -12.20 9.73 -6.20
C ILE A 544 -11.41 10.14 -7.45
N ASN A 545 -12.03 10.12 -8.62
CA ASN A 545 -11.38 10.43 -9.88
C ASN A 545 -10.89 11.89 -9.94
N ARG A 546 -11.65 12.84 -9.40
CA ARG A 546 -11.22 14.24 -9.30
C ARG A 546 -10.02 14.38 -8.37
N CYS A 547 -10.04 13.69 -7.22
CA CYS A 547 -8.90 13.67 -6.32
C CYS A 547 -7.67 13.07 -7.01
N HIS A 548 -7.79 11.91 -7.66
CA HIS A 548 -6.70 11.30 -8.41
C HIS A 548 -6.11 12.22 -9.46
N SER A 549 -6.95 12.89 -10.24
CA SER A 549 -6.50 13.79 -11.30
C SER A 549 -5.53 14.85 -10.79
N LEU A 550 -5.87 15.51 -9.68
CA LEU A 550 -5.00 16.54 -9.09
C LEU A 550 -3.80 15.94 -8.35
N LEU A 551 -3.99 14.84 -7.63
CA LEU A 551 -2.92 14.19 -6.85
C LEU A 551 -1.88 13.48 -7.74
N GLN A 552 -2.23 13.14 -8.99
CA GLN A 552 -1.30 12.62 -10.01
C GLN A 552 -0.60 13.73 -10.79
N SER A 553 -1.01 14.98 -10.62
CA SER A 553 -0.43 16.12 -11.33
C SER A 553 0.85 16.61 -10.66
N GLY A 554 1.84 17.00 -11.47
CA GLY A 554 3.08 17.59 -10.98
C GLY A 554 3.88 16.71 -10.03
N LEU A 555 4.59 17.34 -9.09
CA LEU A 555 5.48 16.70 -8.12
C LEU A 555 4.94 16.88 -6.70
N PHE A 556 5.22 15.92 -5.84
CA PHE A 556 4.98 16.04 -4.41
C PHE A 556 5.95 17.08 -3.79
N ALA A 557 5.43 17.95 -2.95
CA ALA A 557 6.23 18.97 -2.27
C ALA A 557 6.54 18.53 -0.83
N ALA A 558 7.83 18.35 -0.56
CA ALA A 558 8.33 18.01 0.77
C ALA A 558 9.66 18.70 1.06
N ASP A 559 9.94 18.94 2.34
CA ASP A 559 11.19 19.60 2.75
C ASP A 559 12.25 18.59 3.20
N VAL A 560 11.86 17.40 3.64
CA VAL A 560 12.73 16.42 4.31
C VAL A 560 12.80 15.12 3.55
N LEU A 561 14.01 14.57 3.45
CA LEU A 561 14.26 13.20 2.99
C LEU A 561 14.90 12.41 4.13
N TYR A 562 14.25 11.35 4.59
CA TYR A 562 14.83 10.43 5.57
C TYR A 562 15.60 9.32 4.85
N TYR A 563 16.86 9.15 5.21
CA TYR A 563 17.59 7.93 4.88
C TYR A 563 17.26 6.86 5.91
N VAL A 564 16.61 5.78 5.50
CA VAL A 564 16.14 4.75 6.44
C VAL A 564 17.21 3.70 6.80
N GLY A 565 18.44 3.86 6.28
CA GLY A 565 19.53 2.89 6.48
C GLY A 565 19.59 1.84 5.36
N ASP A 566 20.49 0.89 5.54
CA ASP A 566 20.76 -0.21 4.61
C ASP A 566 20.35 -1.58 5.17
N GLY A 567 19.75 -1.61 6.35
CA GLY A 567 19.28 -2.84 7.00
C GLY A 567 18.01 -3.42 6.37
N ALA A 568 17.71 -4.65 6.74
CA ALA A 568 16.45 -5.30 6.43
C ALA A 568 15.94 -6.06 7.67
N PRO A 569 14.62 -6.04 7.92
CA PRO A 569 13.56 -5.34 7.19
C PRO A 569 13.69 -3.81 7.28
N ASN A 570 13.15 -3.10 6.28
CA ASN A 570 13.25 -1.68 6.15
C ASN A 570 11.85 -1.09 5.92
N LEU A 571 11.34 -0.32 6.88
CA LEU A 571 9.98 0.16 6.93
C LEU A 571 9.93 1.67 7.16
N ILE A 572 8.85 2.29 6.71
CA ILE A 572 8.61 3.72 6.88
C ILE A 572 7.35 3.93 7.73
N PRO A 573 7.39 4.87 8.67
CA PRO A 573 6.22 5.21 9.47
C PRO A 573 5.15 5.92 8.63
N PRO A 574 3.88 5.88 9.06
CA PRO A 574 2.86 6.79 8.56
C PRO A 574 3.22 8.26 8.75
N LYS A 575 2.57 9.13 7.98
CA LYS A 575 2.67 10.58 8.16
C LYS A 575 2.35 10.98 9.62
N HIS A 576 2.97 12.04 10.10
CA HIS A 576 2.84 12.59 11.46
C HIS A 576 3.50 11.77 12.59
N VAL A 577 4.10 10.62 12.31
CA VAL A 577 4.84 9.83 13.32
C VAL A 577 6.22 10.43 13.63
N PRO A 578 7.01 10.97 12.66
CA PRO A 578 8.29 11.60 12.97
C PRO A 578 8.13 12.83 13.89
N ALA A 579 8.38 12.65 15.17
CA ALA A 579 8.14 13.68 16.19
C ALA A 579 9.01 14.94 16.00
N GLY A 580 10.23 14.78 15.47
CA GLY A 580 11.16 15.90 15.23
C GLY A 580 10.72 16.86 14.13
N LEU A 581 9.94 16.37 13.16
CA LEU A 581 9.39 17.18 12.07
C LEU A 581 8.17 17.98 12.51
N GLY A 582 7.25 17.34 13.25
CA GLY A 582 5.99 17.92 13.68
C GLY A 582 5.04 18.21 12.51
N LYS A 583 3.91 18.83 12.82
CA LYS A 583 2.87 19.15 11.82
C LYS A 583 3.30 20.28 10.89
N GLY A 584 2.79 20.26 9.67
CA GLY A 584 2.91 21.36 8.71
C GLY A 584 4.07 21.24 7.71
N TYR A 585 4.96 20.29 7.88
CA TYR A 585 5.94 19.86 6.88
C TYR A 585 5.61 18.45 6.40
N ASP A 586 6.18 18.06 5.27
CA ASP A 586 6.04 16.70 4.76
C ASP A 586 7.41 16.13 4.34
N TYR A 587 7.47 14.82 4.12
CA TYR A 587 8.70 14.10 3.89
C TYR A 587 8.53 12.92 2.93
N ASP A 588 9.63 12.47 2.39
CA ASP A 588 9.82 11.15 1.83
C ASP A 588 10.93 10.40 2.56
N ALA A 589 11.03 9.11 2.30
CA ALA A 589 12.12 8.29 2.79
C ALA A 589 12.83 7.61 1.62
N CYS A 590 14.14 7.40 1.74
CA CYS A 590 14.94 6.70 0.74
C CYS A 590 15.81 5.62 1.37
N ASN A 591 16.08 4.58 0.58
CA ASN A 591 17.02 3.52 0.91
C ASN A 591 18.44 3.83 0.38
N GLU A 592 19.38 2.89 0.65
CA GLU A 592 20.76 3.00 0.22
C GLU A 592 20.90 3.11 -1.31
N GLU A 593 20.14 2.32 -2.07
CA GLU A 593 20.22 2.31 -3.54
C GLU A 593 19.89 3.69 -4.11
N VAL A 594 18.81 4.30 -3.67
CA VAL A 594 18.40 5.64 -4.12
C VAL A 594 19.43 6.69 -3.70
N LEU A 595 19.91 6.63 -2.46
CA LEU A 595 20.91 7.56 -1.97
C LEU A 595 22.19 7.53 -2.82
N LEU A 596 22.65 6.33 -3.17
CA LEU A 596 23.88 6.15 -3.93
C LEU A 596 23.73 6.45 -5.43
N THR A 597 22.58 6.12 -6.04
CA THR A 597 22.45 6.07 -7.50
C THR A 597 21.56 7.16 -8.10
N ARG A 598 20.63 7.74 -7.34
CA ARG A 598 19.64 8.67 -7.89
C ARG A 598 19.76 10.10 -7.36
N ILE A 599 20.42 10.31 -6.21
CA ILE A 599 20.51 11.63 -5.59
C ILE A 599 21.64 12.46 -6.21
N SER A 600 21.32 13.69 -6.59
CA SER A 600 22.24 14.77 -6.97
C SER A 600 21.95 16.04 -6.15
N VAL A 601 22.75 17.09 -6.33
CA VAL A 601 22.58 18.37 -5.63
C VAL A 601 22.42 19.50 -6.64
N LYS A 602 21.39 20.31 -6.44
CA LYS A 602 21.14 21.54 -7.18
C LYS A 602 20.65 22.62 -6.22
N ASP A 603 21.22 23.80 -6.27
CA ASP A 603 20.86 24.95 -5.42
C ASP A 603 20.81 24.58 -3.92
N ARG A 604 21.82 23.82 -3.46
CA ARG A 604 21.96 23.29 -2.10
C ARG A 604 20.82 22.35 -1.65
N LYS A 605 19.95 21.92 -2.56
CA LYS A 605 18.90 20.93 -2.33
C LYS A 605 19.28 19.58 -2.89
N ILE A 606 18.79 18.54 -2.25
CA ILE A 606 18.77 17.20 -2.79
C ILE A 606 17.78 17.18 -3.96
N VAL A 607 18.18 16.61 -5.10
CA VAL A 607 17.32 16.50 -6.28
C VAL A 607 17.41 15.10 -6.86
N LEU A 608 16.25 14.54 -7.21
CA LEU A 608 16.11 13.29 -7.95
C LEU A 608 15.96 13.54 -9.45
N PRO A 609 16.28 12.57 -10.33
CA PRO A 609 16.21 12.75 -11.79
C PRO A 609 14.85 13.20 -12.31
N ASP A 610 13.79 12.79 -11.61
CA ASP A 610 12.39 13.03 -11.96
C ASP A 610 11.87 14.39 -11.46
N GLY A 611 12.73 15.19 -10.83
CA GLY A 611 12.42 16.55 -10.39
C GLY A 611 12.09 16.71 -8.90
N MET A 612 11.90 15.64 -8.16
CA MET A 612 11.67 15.69 -6.72
C MET A 612 12.85 16.35 -6.02
N SER A 613 12.60 17.20 -5.01
CA SER A 613 13.65 17.92 -4.30
C SER A 613 13.35 18.09 -2.82
N TYR A 614 14.43 18.03 -1.99
CA TYR A 614 14.35 18.15 -0.53
C TYR A 614 15.44 19.09 -0.01
N ARG A 615 15.19 19.74 1.13
CA ARG A 615 16.10 20.72 1.76
C ARG A 615 17.07 20.07 2.73
N VAL A 616 16.61 19.02 3.41
CA VAL A 616 17.34 18.38 4.51
C VAL A 616 17.34 16.86 4.30
N LEU A 617 18.51 16.25 4.55
CA LEU A 617 18.68 14.80 4.66
C LEU A 617 18.75 14.42 6.15
N VAL A 618 17.91 13.51 6.58
CA VAL A 618 17.91 13.02 7.96
C VAL A 618 18.44 11.59 7.98
N LEU A 619 19.42 11.34 8.83
CA LEU A 619 20.03 10.03 9.01
C LEU A 619 19.30 9.22 10.09
N PRO A 620 19.33 7.90 10.05
CA PRO A 620 18.78 7.06 11.10
C PRO A 620 19.58 7.24 12.41
N ASN A 621 18.92 7.04 13.54
CA ASN A 621 19.54 7.18 14.86
C ASN A 621 20.49 5.99 15.17
N THR A 622 21.57 5.91 14.41
CA THR A 622 22.63 4.90 14.57
C THR A 622 23.98 5.48 14.18
N THR A 623 25.03 5.01 14.84
CA THR A 623 26.42 5.37 14.49
C THR A 623 27.01 4.45 13.43
N LYS A 624 26.23 3.49 12.90
CA LYS A 624 26.64 2.58 11.83
C LYS A 624 26.20 3.14 10.48
N MET A 625 27.11 3.18 9.51
CA MET A 625 26.84 3.65 8.16
C MET A 625 27.75 2.92 7.17
N PRO A 626 27.22 2.37 6.05
CA PRO A 626 28.05 1.78 5.02
C PRO A 626 29.09 2.79 4.47
N ALA A 627 30.33 2.36 4.27
CA ALA A 627 31.39 3.23 3.76
C ALA A 627 31.04 3.91 2.40
N PRO A 628 30.36 3.25 1.44
CA PRO A 628 29.86 3.93 0.25
C PRO A 628 28.88 5.06 0.55
N VAL A 629 27.98 4.87 1.53
CA VAL A 629 27.02 5.89 1.98
C VAL A 629 27.76 7.08 2.62
N ALA A 630 28.75 6.81 3.49
CA ALA A 630 29.55 7.86 4.10
C ALA A 630 30.29 8.70 3.05
N LYS A 631 30.84 8.08 1.99
CA LYS A 631 31.43 8.79 0.85
C LYS A 631 30.43 9.68 0.14
N LYS A 632 29.27 9.14 -0.17
CA LYS A 632 28.19 9.89 -0.82
C LYS A 632 27.72 11.05 0.05
N LEU A 633 27.59 10.83 1.35
CA LEU A 633 27.23 11.87 2.31
C LEU A 633 28.24 13.03 2.29
N ARG A 634 29.55 12.71 2.28
CA ARG A 634 30.61 13.72 2.13
C ARG A 634 30.44 14.53 0.86
N GLU A 635 30.19 13.89 -0.29
CA GLU A 635 29.92 14.56 -1.56
C GLU A 635 28.74 15.53 -1.46
N LEU A 636 27.63 15.06 -0.88
CA LEU A 636 26.41 15.84 -0.71
C LEU A 636 26.64 17.09 0.19
N VAL A 637 27.29 16.89 1.32
CA VAL A 637 27.62 18.00 2.24
C VAL A 637 28.59 18.99 1.59
N GLN A 638 29.61 18.53 0.90
CA GLN A 638 30.54 19.39 0.16
C GLN A 638 29.84 20.18 -0.97
N ALA A 639 28.80 19.62 -1.56
CA ALA A 639 27.96 20.30 -2.55
C ALA A 639 26.94 21.27 -1.94
N GLY A 640 26.74 21.26 -0.61
CA GLY A 640 25.90 22.23 0.10
C GLY A 640 24.66 21.70 0.79
N VAL A 641 24.46 20.39 0.84
CA VAL A 641 23.30 19.77 1.51
C VAL A 641 23.41 19.95 3.03
N THR A 642 22.26 20.16 3.67
CA THR A 642 22.11 20.12 5.13
C THR A 642 21.74 18.69 5.56
N VAL A 643 22.47 18.16 6.54
CA VAL A 643 22.29 16.81 7.08
C VAL A 643 22.02 16.89 8.58
N ILE A 644 21.09 16.06 9.07
CA ILE A 644 20.77 15.90 10.49
C ILE A 644 20.95 14.43 10.88
N GLY A 645 21.63 14.18 11.96
CA GLY A 645 21.79 12.85 12.53
C GLY A 645 23.12 12.64 13.25
N PRO A 646 23.28 11.50 13.92
CA PRO A 646 24.47 11.19 14.71
C PRO A 646 25.71 10.98 13.82
N LYS A 647 26.89 11.28 14.39
CA LYS A 647 28.17 11.02 13.71
C LYS A 647 28.37 9.52 13.48
N PRO A 648 28.60 9.11 12.23
CA PRO A 648 28.91 7.71 11.92
C PRO A 648 30.32 7.34 12.42
N LEU A 649 30.44 6.12 12.95
CA LEU A 649 31.68 5.61 13.55
C LEU A 649 32.19 4.35 12.88
N THR A 650 31.29 3.46 12.41
CA THR A 650 31.65 2.13 11.85
C THR A 650 30.73 1.76 10.68
N ASP A 651 31.23 0.86 9.83
CA ASP A 651 30.43 0.18 8.80
C ASP A 651 29.63 -0.96 9.42
N PRO A 652 28.36 -1.20 9.05
CA PRO A 652 27.58 -2.32 9.58
C PRO A 652 27.93 -3.69 8.99
N GLY A 653 28.59 -3.74 7.84
CA GLY A 653 28.94 -4.96 7.10
C GLY A 653 30.39 -5.39 7.30
N LEU A 654 30.77 -6.52 6.66
CA LEU A 654 32.12 -7.09 6.72
C LEU A 654 32.99 -6.76 5.50
N LYS A 655 32.44 -6.22 4.45
CA LYS A 655 33.23 -5.90 3.25
C LYS A 655 34.34 -4.90 3.57
N ASN A 656 35.59 -5.29 3.33
CA ASN A 656 36.78 -4.49 3.63
C ASN A 656 36.95 -4.12 5.12
N HIS A 657 36.41 -4.92 6.04
CA HIS A 657 36.66 -4.75 7.47
C HIS A 657 38.11 -5.16 7.80
N PRO A 658 38.90 -4.44 8.67
CA PRO A 658 38.47 -3.25 9.43
C PRO A 658 38.62 -1.90 8.71
N GLN A 659 39.22 -1.82 7.54
CA GLN A 659 39.51 -0.55 6.83
C GLN A 659 38.25 0.27 6.50
N CYS A 660 37.09 -0.38 6.32
CA CYS A 660 35.82 0.32 6.10
C CYS A 660 35.44 1.17 7.33
N ASP A 661 35.73 0.70 8.55
CA ASP A 661 35.48 1.47 9.78
C ASP A 661 36.37 2.71 9.88
N ASP A 662 37.65 2.56 9.59
CA ASP A 662 38.61 3.70 9.59
C ASP A 662 38.15 4.77 8.59
N GLU A 663 37.66 4.35 7.43
CA GLU A 663 37.14 5.25 6.41
C GLU A 663 35.86 5.98 6.87
N VAL A 664 34.87 5.25 7.44
CA VAL A 664 33.65 5.84 7.98
C VAL A 664 33.96 6.82 9.10
N LYS A 665 34.80 6.41 10.05
CA LYS A 665 35.24 7.26 11.16
C LYS A 665 35.89 8.52 10.69
N LYS A 666 36.82 8.42 9.73
CA LYS A 666 37.52 9.59 9.16
C LYS A 666 36.54 10.57 8.52
N ILE A 667 35.59 10.09 7.73
CA ILE A 667 34.57 10.92 7.12
C ILE A 667 33.65 11.54 8.19
N GLY A 668 33.28 10.78 9.21
CA GLY A 668 32.52 11.28 10.35
C GLY A 668 33.25 12.42 11.10
N GLU A 669 34.55 12.27 11.35
CA GLU A 669 35.38 13.31 11.97
C GLU A 669 35.52 14.56 11.09
N GLU A 670 35.63 14.38 9.77
CA GLU A 670 35.67 15.47 8.80
C GLU A 670 34.39 16.31 8.84
N LEU A 671 33.23 15.64 8.71
CA LEU A 671 31.93 16.29 8.53
C LEU A 671 31.39 16.88 9.84
N TRP A 672 31.45 16.14 10.96
CA TRP A 672 30.97 16.59 12.26
C TRP A 672 32.01 17.49 13.01
N GLY A 673 33.25 17.50 12.54
CA GLY A 673 34.30 18.39 13.03
C GLY A 673 34.24 19.81 12.47
N GLY A 674 33.20 20.17 11.72
CA GLY A 674 32.99 21.54 11.21
C GLY A 674 33.87 21.93 10.03
N LYS A 675 34.58 21.00 9.38
CA LYS A 675 35.47 21.24 8.20
C LYS A 675 34.70 21.24 6.88
N THR A 676 33.40 21.57 6.90
CA THR A 676 32.53 21.62 5.71
C THR A 676 32.60 22.96 5.03
N SER A 677 32.75 23.00 3.70
CA SER A 677 32.92 24.27 2.96
C SER A 677 31.60 24.92 2.53
N LYS A 678 30.52 24.15 2.32
CA LYS A 678 29.25 24.65 1.76
C LYS A 678 28.03 24.15 2.48
N GLY A 679 28.01 22.87 2.86
CA GLY A 679 26.89 22.23 3.57
C GLY A 679 27.06 22.29 5.09
N ARG A 680 26.09 21.76 5.81
CA ARG A 680 26.06 21.74 7.27
C ARG A 680 25.65 20.38 7.77
N VAL A 681 26.15 19.99 8.92
CA VAL A 681 25.78 18.77 9.61
C VAL A 681 25.37 19.12 11.04
N PHE A 682 24.26 18.57 11.50
CA PHE A 682 23.76 18.79 12.85
C PHE A 682 23.56 17.45 13.57
N ASP A 683 24.04 17.39 14.81
CA ASP A 683 23.76 16.31 15.75
C ASP A 683 22.88 16.86 16.88
N GLY A 684 21.84 16.09 17.27
CA GLY A 684 20.95 16.47 18.35
C GLY A 684 19.96 17.61 18.05
N LYS A 685 19.84 18.02 16.77
CA LYS A 685 18.80 18.95 16.31
C LYS A 685 17.65 18.20 15.67
N THR A 686 16.44 18.75 15.83
CA THR A 686 15.28 18.28 15.08
C THR A 686 15.21 18.93 13.70
N GLU A 687 14.50 18.27 12.78
CA GLU A 687 14.26 18.78 11.42
C GLU A 687 13.57 20.15 11.47
N ARG A 688 12.57 20.27 12.35
CA ARG A 688 11.81 21.52 12.54
C ARG A 688 12.70 22.67 13.04
N GLU A 689 13.58 22.42 14.00
CA GLU A 689 14.51 23.45 14.49
C GLU A 689 15.43 23.96 13.37
N VAL A 690 15.94 23.05 12.54
CA VAL A 690 16.84 23.40 11.44
C VAL A 690 16.10 24.17 10.34
N LEU A 691 14.92 23.70 9.93
CA LEU A 691 14.09 24.38 8.92
C LEU A 691 13.70 25.79 9.37
N LEU A 692 13.23 25.95 10.61
CA LEU A 692 12.84 27.27 11.15
C LEU A 692 14.05 28.20 11.27
N ALA A 693 15.22 27.70 11.68
CA ALA A 693 16.46 28.50 11.72
C ALA A 693 16.92 28.98 10.33
N ASP A 694 16.58 28.24 9.29
CA ASP A 694 16.78 28.59 7.87
C ASP A 694 15.71 29.52 7.31
N GLY A 695 14.73 29.93 8.12
CA GLY A 695 13.61 30.78 7.70
C GLY A 695 12.54 30.01 6.89
N ILE A 696 12.63 28.68 6.85
CA ILE A 696 11.63 27.85 6.16
C ILE A 696 10.48 27.58 7.12
N GLN A 697 9.41 28.32 6.95
CA GLN A 697 8.18 28.12 7.72
C GLN A 697 7.45 26.84 7.27
N PRO A 698 6.57 26.27 8.11
CA PRO A 698 5.71 25.15 7.70
C PRO A 698 5.01 25.43 6.37
N ASP A 699 4.89 24.39 5.55
CA ASP A 699 4.24 24.47 4.25
C ASP A 699 2.74 24.72 4.38
N PHE A 700 2.14 24.12 5.42
CA PHE A 700 0.74 24.31 5.77
C PHE A 700 0.55 24.35 7.28
N GLU A 701 -0.31 25.24 7.77
CA GLU A 701 -0.77 25.26 9.15
C GLU A 701 -2.25 25.59 9.19
N ALA A 702 -2.98 24.99 10.12
CA ALA A 702 -4.38 25.31 10.39
C ALA A 702 -4.56 25.61 11.87
N VAL A 703 -5.09 26.78 12.17
CA VAL A 703 -5.40 27.25 13.53
C VAL A 703 -6.90 27.32 13.70
N GLY A 704 -7.43 26.50 14.58
CA GLY A 704 -8.87 26.42 14.93
C GLY A 704 -9.05 26.08 16.40
N ALA A 705 -10.03 25.25 16.75
CA ALA A 705 -10.17 24.70 18.11
C ALA A 705 -8.91 23.93 18.53
N ASN A 706 -8.67 23.83 19.85
CA ASN A 706 -7.40 23.28 20.37
C ASN A 706 -7.04 21.87 19.87
N ASP A 707 -8.04 21.06 19.52
CA ASP A 707 -7.86 19.71 19.00
C ASP A 707 -8.21 19.60 17.50
N SER A 708 -8.36 20.70 16.78
CA SER A 708 -8.56 20.72 15.33
C SER A 708 -7.44 19.97 14.62
N PHE A 709 -7.83 19.15 13.66
CA PHE A 709 -6.86 18.44 12.85
C PHE A 709 -7.28 18.45 11.38
N ILE A 710 -6.72 19.39 10.63
CA ILE A 710 -6.79 19.44 9.17
C ILE A 710 -5.49 18.84 8.64
N ASP A 711 -5.60 17.71 7.98
CA ASP A 711 -4.48 17.05 7.31
C ASP A 711 -4.35 17.55 5.88
N PHE A 712 -3.18 17.37 5.26
CA PHE A 712 -2.91 17.94 3.93
C PHE A 712 -1.93 17.11 3.12
N ILE A 713 -1.95 17.30 1.81
CA ILE A 713 -0.84 17.00 0.91
C ILE A 713 -0.68 18.15 -0.10
N HIS A 714 0.56 18.44 -0.48
CA HIS A 714 0.88 19.50 -1.41
C HIS A 714 1.51 18.93 -2.69
N ARG A 715 0.96 19.34 -3.84
CA ARG A 715 1.50 19.05 -5.17
C ARG A 715 1.87 20.35 -5.87
N THR A 716 3.06 20.39 -6.48
CA THR A 716 3.52 21.53 -7.28
C THR A 716 3.54 21.18 -8.76
N THR A 717 3.00 22.05 -9.59
CA THR A 717 3.03 21.97 -11.05
C THR A 717 3.70 23.22 -11.60
N PRO A 718 4.07 23.28 -12.89
CA PRO A 718 4.54 24.54 -13.49
C PRO A 718 3.53 25.67 -13.41
N GLU A 719 2.23 25.36 -13.33
CA GLU A 719 1.12 26.33 -13.42
C GLU A 719 0.52 26.64 -12.05
N ALA A 720 0.54 25.73 -11.11
CA ALA A 720 -0.20 25.81 -9.85
C ALA A 720 0.48 25.12 -8.68
N GLU A 721 0.14 25.62 -7.48
CA GLU A 721 0.35 24.92 -6.22
C GLU A 721 -1.00 24.38 -5.75
N VAL A 722 -1.08 23.09 -5.46
CA VAL A 722 -2.31 22.35 -5.21
C VAL A 722 -2.24 21.69 -3.84
N TYR A 723 -3.08 22.15 -2.92
CA TYR A 723 -3.21 21.56 -1.59
C TYR A 723 -4.53 20.78 -1.50
N PHE A 724 -4.48 19.50 -1.20
CA PHE A 724 -5.63 18.73 -0.74
C PHE A 724 -5.68 18.83 0.78
N LEU A 725 -6.84 19.18 1.33
CA LEU A 725 -7.07 19.37 2.76
C LEU A 725 -8.20 18.46 3.23
N ALA A 726 -8.02 17.78 4.36
CA ALA A 726 -9.01 16.88 4.94
C ALA A 726 -9.23 17.15 6.44
N ASN A 727 -10.46 17.43 6.82
CA ASN A 727 -10.86 17.48 8.22
C ASN A 727 -10.90 16.04 8.79
N ARG A 728 -10.04 15.77 9.78
CA ARG A 728 -9.93 14.46 10.44
C ARG A 728 -10.87 14.31 11.63
N LYS A 729 -11.80 15.26 11.81
CA LYS A 729 -12.78 15.27 12.89
C LYS A 729 -14.18 15.03 12.33
N ASP A 730 -14.96 14.23 13.05
CA ASP A 730 -16.39 14.01 12.75
C ASP A 730 -17.26 15.15 13.37
N ARG A 731 -16.84 16.38 13.09
CA ARG A 731 -17.56 17.61 13.43
C ARG A 731 -17.13 18.73 12.51
N PRO A 732 -17.96 19.80 12.37
CA PRO A 732 -17.55 20.98 11.64
C PRO A 732 -16.32 21.66 12.26
N GLU A 733 -15.42 22.14 11.43
CA GLU A 733 -14.22 22.88 11.84
C GLU A 733 -14.16 24.23 11.10
N LYS A 734 -13.87 25.31 11.87
CA LYS A 734 -13.55 26.63 11.33
C LYS A 734 -12.10 26.94 11.67
N VAL A 735 -11.29 27.16 10.64
CA VAL A 735 -9.85 27.36 10.83
C VAL A 735 -9.33 28.52 10.00
N THR A 736 -8.25 29.14 10.46
CA THR A 736 -7.39 29.94 9.59
C THR A 736 -6.28 29.03 9.07
N ALA A 737 -6.36 28.70 7.78
CA ALA A 737 -5.36 27.90 7.07
C ALA A 737 -4.27 28.82 6.50
N THR A 738 -3.02 28.51 6.77
CA THR A 738 -1.87 29.31 6.31
C THR A 738 -0.99 28.46 5.41
N PHE A 739 -0.77 28.93 4.18
CA PHE A 739 -0.03 28.25 3.12
C PHE A 739 1.29 28.98 2.86
N ARG A 740 2.37 28.24 2.56
CA ARG A 740 3.67 28.81 2.16
C ARG A 740 3.64 29.24 0.69
N GLN A 741 2.66 30.06 0.34
CA GLN A 741 2.40 30.61 -1.00
C GLN A 741 2.10 32.09 -0.94
N THR A 742 2.49 32.83 -1.97
CA THR A 742 2.17 34.27 -2.14
C THR A 742 2.05 34.63 -3.61
N GLY A 743 1.49 35.81 -3.89
CA GLY A 743 1.39 36.36 -5.25
C GLY A 743 0.38 35.67 -6.15
N ARG A 744 -0.46 34.78 -5.60
CA ARG A 744 -1.52 34.09 -6.32
C ARG A 744 -2.82 34.11 -5.52
N GLN A 745 -3.93 34.29 -6.21
CA GLN A 745 -5.29 34.20 -5.67
C GLN A 745 -5.58 32.78 -5.18
N PRO A 746 -5.99 32.55 -3.92
CA PRO A 746 -6.47 31.25 -3.50
C PRO A 746 -7.83 30.92 -4.11
N GLU A 747 -7.97 29.69 -4.61
CA GLU A 747 -9.22 29.15 -5.15
C GLU A 747 -9.62 27.92 -4.33
N LEU A 748 -10.93 27.72 -4.10
CA LEU A 748 -11.51 26.48 -3.61
C LEU A 748 -11.96 25.64 -4.80
N TRP A 749 -11.46 24.39 -4.86
CA TRP A 749 -11.94 23.39 -5.80
C TRP A 749 -12.56 22.23 -5.02
N ASN A 750 -13.87 22.06 -5.19
CA ASN A 750 -14.64 21.08 -4.43
C ASN A 750 -14.67 19.73 -5.18
N PRO A 751 -14.01 18.68 -4.67
CA PRO A 751 -13.99 17.39 -5.37
C PRO A 751 -15.35 16.67 -5.36
N MET A 752 -16.24 17.02 -4.44
CA MET A 752 -17.61 16.46 -4.38
C MET A 752 -18.45 16.89 -5.58
N THR A 753 -18.45 18.19 -5.88
CA THR A 753 -19.31 18.80 -6.89
C THR A 753 -18.57 19.10 -8.18
N GLY A 754 -17.24 19.26 -8.13
CA GLY A 754 -16.44 19.81 -9.24
C GLY A 754 -16.44 21.34 -9.28
N GLU A 755 -17.08 22.03 -8.34
CA GLU A 755 -17.09 23.50 -8.25
C GLU A 755 -15.67 24.05 -8.13
N GLN A 756 -15.42 25.15 -8.83
CA GLN A 756 -14.17 25.90 -8.79
C GLN A 756 -14.52 27.38 -8.60
N ARG A 757 -14.08 27.98 -7.50
CA ARG A 757 -14.34 29.40 -7.19
C ARG A 757 -13.19 30.06 -6.46
N ASP A 758 -13.09 31.36 -6.57
CA ASP A 758 -12.13 32.14 -5.78
C ASP A 758 -12.52 32.13 -4.30
N LEU A 759 -11.52 32.21 -3.42
CA LEU A 759 -11.66 32.50 -2.00
C LEU A 759 -11.34 33.98 -1.81
N PRO A 760 -12.37 34.88 -1.74
CA PRO A 760 -12.17 36.32 -1.74
C PRO A 760 -11.49 36.82 -0.48
N GLN A 761 -11.72 36.17 0.67
CA GLN A 761 -11.13 36.56 1.94
C GLN A 761 -9.79 35.86 2.16
N PHE A 762 -8.67 36.60 2.09
CA PHE A 762 -7.33 36.11 2.37
C PHE A 762 -6.41 37.25 2.82
N LYS A 763 -5.24 36.91 3.41
CA LYS A 763 -4.19 37.85 3.76
C LYS A 763 -2.83 37.25 3.46
N MET A 764 -1.99 38.00 2.74
CA MET A 764 -0.62 37.64 2.42
C MET A 764 0.34 38.45 3.32
N GLU A 765 1.12 37.74 4.11
CA GLU A 765 2.15 38.35 4.95
C GLU A 765 3.29 37.37 5.22
N ASN A 766 4.51 37.86 5.40
CA ASN A 766 5.69 37.07 5.75
C ASN A 766 5.95 35.88 4.80
N GLY A 767 5.67 36.04 3.51
CA GLY A 767 5.89 34.97 2.52
C GLY A 767 4.84 33.87 2.53
N ARG A 768 3.68 34.09 3.20
CA ARG A 768 2.62 33.10 3.37
C ARG A 768 1.23 33.71 3.10
N THR A 769 0.26 32.91 2.78
CA THR A 769 -1.14 33.30 2.60
C THR A 769 -2.03 32.64 3.63
N ALA A 770 -2.68 33.45 4.46
CA ALA A 770 -3.69 33.00 5.42
C ALA A 770 -5.09 33.10 4.80
N VAL A 771 -5.88 32.05 4.93
CA VAL A 771 -7.23 31.92 4.34
C VAL A 771 -8.17 31.34 5.40
N PRO A 772 -9.27 32.01 5.77
CA PRO A 772 -10.33 31.41 6.58
C PRO A 772 -11.04 30.31 5.80
N LEU A 773 -11.09 29.12 6.39
CA LEU A 773 -11.77 27.95 5.81
C LEU A 773 -12.76 27.34 6.79
N GLU A 774 -13.85 26.80 6.26
CA GLU A 774 -14.85 26.03 7.00
C GLU A 774 -14.96 24.63 6.39
N PHE A 775 -14.97 23.63 7.25
CA PHE A 775 -15.11 22.22 6.88
C PHE A 775 -16.34 21.62 7.54
N ASP A 776 -17.07 20.84 6.79
CA ASP A 776 -18.09 19.95 7.34
C ASP A 776 -17.43 18.76 8.08
N PRO A 777 -18.18 17.95 8.86
CA PRO A 777 -17.67 16.73 9.47
C PRO A 777 -17.01 15.82 8.40
N ASN A 778 -15.75 15.41 8.62
CA ASN A 778 -14.97 14.64 7.65
C ASN A 778 -14.91 15.26 6.24
N GLY A 779 -15.09 16.58 6.14
CA GLY A 779 -15.07 17.33 4.87
C GLY A 779 -13.66 17.46 4.31
N SER A 780 -13.55 17.56 2.98
CA SER A 780 -12.30 17.78 2.28
C SER A 780 -12.46 18.71 1.07
N MET A 781 -11.39 19.39 0.73
CA MET A 781 -11.36 20.33 -0.41
C MET A 781 -9.93 20.48 -0.94
N PHE A 782 -9.82 20.98 -2.14
CA PHE A 782 -8.56 21.52 -2.63
C PHE A 782 -8.52 23.05 -2.48
N VAL A 783 -7.34 23.55 -2.08
CA VAL A 783 -6.99 24.97 -2.19
C VAL A 783 -5.90 25.10 -3.25
N VAL A 784 -6.21 25.82 -4.32
CA VAL A 784 -5.36 25.94 -5.50
C VAL A 784 -4.89 27.36 -5.69
N PHE A 785 -3.59 27.54 -5.89
CA PHE A 785 -2.95 28.83 -6.18
C PHE A 785 -2.39 28.80 -7.60
N ARG A 786 -3.09 29.42 -8.56
CA ARG A 786 -2.69 29.48 -9.98
C ARG A 786 -2.80 30.87 -10.62
N LYS A 787 -3.80 31.65 -10.23
CA LYS A 787 -4.04 32.97 -10.81
C LYS A 787 -3.12 34.01 -10.17
N PRO A 788 -2.20 34.65 -10.89
CA PRO A 788 -1.39 35.73 -10.33
C PRO A 788 -2.26 36.88 -9.78
N THR A 789 -1.84 37.42 -8.63
CA THR A 789 -2.47 38.63 -8.06
C THR A 789 -1.42 39.50 -7.40
N THR A 790 -1.62 40.80 -7.47
CA THR A 790 -0.86 41.83 -6.75
C THR A 790 -1.52 42.22 -5.43
N ALA A 791 -2.76 41.77 -5.18
CA ALA A 791 -3.47 42.02 -3.93
C ALA A 791 -2.80 41.23 -2.78
N THR A 792 -2.50 41.92 -1.69
CA THR A 792 -1.94 41.28 -0.46
C THR A 792 -3.04 40.89 0.53
N ALA A 793 -4.25 41.32 0.33
CA ALA A 793 -5.45 40.94 1.07
C ALA A 793 -6.69 41.02 0.15
N GLY A 794 -7.68 40.26 0.48
CA GLY A 794 -9.00 40.27 -0.13
C GLY A 794 -10.09 40.35 0.93
N GLU A 795 -11.21 40.96 0.57
CA GLU A 795 -12.35 41.16 1.45
C GLU A 795 -13.57 40.36 0.98
N GLY A 796 -14.45 40.04 1.90
CA GLY A 796 -15.67 39.27 1.63
C GLY A 796 -15.79 38.06 2.57
N SER A 797 -16.67 37.14 2.23
CA SER A 797 -16.82 35.87 2.96
C SER A 797 -16.47 34.68 2.06
N ASN A 798 -15.65 33.80 2.53
CA ASN A 798 -15.29 32.55 1.82
C ASN A 798 -16.42 31.51 1.86
N PHE A 799 -17.29 31.59 2.86
CA PHE A 799 -18.40 30.66 3.05
C PHE A 799 -19.68 31.42 3.41
N PRO A 800 -20.85 30.99 2.89
CA PRO A 800 -22.11 31.62 3.21
C PRO A 800 -22.54 31.38 4.66
N THR A 801 -23.17 32.35 5.26
CA THR A 801 -23.90 32.16 6.52
C THR A 801 -25.28 31.60 6.21
N LEU A 802 -25.61 30.45 6.80
CA LEU A 802 -26.91 29.80 6.60
C LEU A 802 -27.84 30.10 7.78
N GLU A 803 -29.08 30.45 7.46
CA GLU A 803 -30.17 30.68 8.41
C GLU A 803 -31.36 29.77 8.06
N ILE A 804 -32.02 29.20 9.06
CA ILE A 804 -33.21 28.38 8.85
C ILE A 804 -34.36 29.33 8.50
N SER A 805 -34.90 29.19 7.29
CA SER A 805 -36.07 29.97 6.84
C SER A 805 -37.38 29.23 7.08
N GLN A 806 -37.39 27.89 6.98
CA GLN A 806 -38.56 27.04 7.18
C GLN A 806 -38.13 25.62 7.56
N THR A 807 -38.92 24.97 8.42
CA THR A 807 -38.81 23.54 8.70
C THR A 807 -39.97 22.78 8.06
N LEU A 808 -39.71 21.74 7.31
CA LEU A 808 -40.72 20.89 6.66
C LEU A 808 -41.16 19.79 7.62
N GLU A 809 -42.22 20.00 8.35
CA GLU A 809 -42.78 19.01 9.29
C GLU A 809 -43.80 18.09 8.58
N GLY A 810 -44.07 16.89 9.16
CA GLY A 810 -44.98 15.86 8.60
C GLY A 810 -46.34 16.34 8.12
N PRO A 811 -47.21 15.50 7.57
CA PRO A 811 -46.94 14.11 7.17
C PRO A 811 -46.14 14.01 5.84
N TRP A 812 -45.55 12.85 5.64
CA TRP A 812 -44.86 12.46 4.39
C TRP A 812 -45.51 11.22 3.81
N THR A 813 -45.70 11.16 2.50
CA THR A 813 -46.04 9.92 1.80
C THR A 813 -44.74 9.20 1.50
N VAL A 814 -44.63 7.92 1.85
CA VAL A 814 -43.42 7.12 1.65
C VAL A 814 -43.76 5.86 0.86
N GLN A 815 -43.14 5.69 -0.30
CA GLN A 815 -43.27 4.52 -1.14
C GLN A 815 -41.98 3.70 -1.09
N PHE A 816 -42.04 2.50 -0.51
CA PHE A 816 -40.97 1.53 -0.53
C PHE A 816 -40.95 0.76 -1.85
N ASP A 817 -39.75 0.38 -2.33
CA ASP A 817 -39.58 -0.41 -3.54
C ASP A 817 -40.28 -1.78 -3.39
N LYS A 818 -41.24 -2.05 -4.28
CA LYS A 818 -42.08 -3.24 -4.24
C LYS A 818 -41.30 -4.54 -4.42
N GLU A 819 -40.16 -4.51 -5.11
CA GLU A 819 -39.30 -5.70 -5.29
C GLU A 819 -38.79 -6.24 -3.96
N TRP A 820 -38.52 -5.34 -2.98
CA TRP A 820 -37.88 -5.64 -1.70
C TRP A 820 -38.80 -5.46 -0.48
N PHE A 821 -40.03 -4.98 -0.69
CA PHE A 821 -40.99 -4.78 0.38
C PHE A 821 -41.87 -6.01 0.51
N TYR A 822 -41.79 -6.71 1.63
CA TYR A 822 -42.55 -7.92 1.92
C TYR A 822 -43.51 -7.65 3.09
N PRO A 823 -44.83 -7.47 2.84
CA PRO A 823 -45.79 -7.22 3.92
C PRO A 823 -46.03 -8.51 4.71
N THR A 824 -45.45 -8.60 5.90
CA THR A 824 -45.55 -9.78 6.81
C THR A 824 -46.50 -9.57 7.99
N ASP A 825 -47.01 -8.39 8.21
CA ASP A 825 -47.67 -7.94 9.46
C ASP A 825 -49.15 -7.56 9.27
N GLY A 826 -49.83 -8.14 8.31
CA GLY A 826 -51.24 -7.89 8.08
C GLY A 826 -51.56 -6.53 7.46
N LEU A 827 -50.55 -5.88 6.85
CA LEU A 827 -50.75 -4.67 6.06
C LEU A 827 -51.73 -4.95 4.90
N THR A 828 -52.66 -4.03 4.61
CA THR A 828 -53.68 -4.14 3.56
C THR A 828 -53.74 -2.89 2.70
N GLY A 829 -54.33 -2.98 1.52
CA GLY A 829 -54.48 -1.86 0.61
C GLY A 829 -53.12 -1.28 0.14
N GLU A 830 -52.98 0.04 0.04
CA GLU A 830 -51.76 0.69 -0.41
C GLU A 830 -50.58 0.40 0.51
N ALA A 831 -50.80 0.21 1.81
CA ALA A 831 -49.75 -0.16 2.76
C ALA A 831 -49.16 -1.55 2.45
N ALA A 832 -49.94 -2.50 1.99
CA ALA A 832 -49.44 -3.83 1.54
C ALA A 832 -48.59 -3.72 0.25
N GLU A 833 -48.76 -2.64 -0.49
CA GLU A 833 -47.97 -2.31 -1.68
C GLU A 833 -46.74 -1.41 -1.35
N GLY A 834 -46.44 -1.20 -0.06
CA GLY A 834 -45.29 -0.42 0.42
C GLY A 834 -45.53 1.08 0.48
N LYS A 835 -46.78 1.57 0.34
CA LYS A 835 -47.12 2.98 0.44
C LYS A 835 -47.69 3.33 1.81
N LEU A 836 -46.91 4.09 2.60
CA LEU A 836 -47.25 4.44 3.98
C LEU A 836 -47.23 5.96 4.19
N VAL A 837 -47.92 6.42 5.21
CA VAL A 837 -47.82 7.79 5.68
C VAL A 837 -46.96 7.85 6.96
N PHE A 838 -45.96 8.71 6.93
CA PHE A 838 -45.09 8.99 8.07
C PHE A 838 -45.45 10.33 8.65
N GLU A 839 -46.07 10.37 9.82
CA GLU A 839 -46.44 11.62 10.51
C GLU A 839 -45.20 12.44 10.90
N LYS A 840 -44.07 11.75 11.09
CA LYS A 840 -42.76 12.35 11.36
C LYS A 840 -41.67 11.53 10.68
N LEU A 841 -40.57 12.19 10.34
CA LEU A 841 -39.37 11.49 9.86
C LEU A 841 -38.74 10.72 11.02
N GLU A 842 -38.46 9.44 10.79
CA GLU A 842 -37.84 8.55 11.80
C GLU A 842 -37.09 7.40 11.12
N ASP A 843 -36.19 6.78 11.88
CA ASP A 843 -35.41 5.63 11.49
C ASP A 843 -36.32 4.41 11.22
N TRP A 844 -36.20 3.80 10.06
CA TRP A 844 -37.00 2.63 9.66
C TRP A 844 -36.91 1.47 10.64
N SER A 845 -35.73 1.24 11.24
CA SER A 845 -35.54 0.19 12.23
C SER A 845 -36.33 0.38 13.53
N LYS A 846 -36.90 1.59 13.77
CA LYS A 846 -37.70 1.93 14.94
C LYS A 846 -39.20 1.89 14.65
N ARG A 847 -39.58 1.64 13.40
CA ARG A 847 -40.97 1.56 13.01
C ARG A 847 -41.62 0.29 13.58
N PRO A 848 -42.94 0.33 13.88
CA PRO A 848 -43.66 -0.85 14.36
C PRO A 848 -43.90 -1.89 13.24
N GLU A 849 -43.97 -1.47 11.98
CA GLU A 849 -44.22 -2.38 10.84
C GLU A 849 -42.92 -3.18 10.54
N GLU A 850 -42.96 -4.48 10.75
CA GLU A 850 -41.83 -5.39 10.52
C GLU A 850 -41.32 -5.31 9.04
N ALA A 851 -42.22 -5.09 8.09
CA ALA A 851 -41.88 -4.90 6.68
C ALA A 851 -41.01 -3.65 6.44
N VAL A 852 -41.21 -2.56 7.18
CA VAL A 852 -40.40 -1.36 7.14
C VAL A 852 -39.13 -1.54 7.93
N LYS A 853 -39.23 -2.13 9.11
CA LYS A 853 -38.09 -2.35 10.03
C LYS A 853 -36.95 -3.17 9.40
N HIS A 854 -37.32 -4.14 8.59
CA HIS A 854 -36.39 -5.03 7.90
C HIS A 854 -36.23 -4.73 6.41
N PHE A 855 -36.66 -3.53 5.99
CA PHE A 855 -36.48 -3.12 4.59
C PHE A 855 -35.01 -2.74 4.28
N SER A 856 -34.53 -3.21 3.14
CA SER A 856 -33.30 -2.72 2.50
C SER A 856 -33.56 -2.44 1.04
N GLY A 857 -33.15 -1.27 0.57
CA GLY A 857 -33.42 -0.79 -0.79
C GLY A 857 -33.75 0.69 -0.81
N THR A 858 -34.52 1.10 -1.81
CA THR A 858 -34.93 2.50 -2.03
C THR A 858 -36.32 2.76 -1.50
N ALA A 859 -36.51 3.88 -0.76
CA ALA A 859 -37.83 4.43 -0.45
C ALA A 859 -37.91 5.86 -0.92
N VAL A 860 -39.02 6.23 -1.52
CA VAL A 860 -39.33 7.56 -2.06
C VAL A 860 -40.23 8.29 -1.08
N TYR A 861 -39.78 9.43 -0.60
CA TYR A 861 -40.52 10.34 0.27
C TYR A 861 -41.08 11.49 -0.56
N GLU A 862 -42.38 11.66 -0.53
CA GLU A 862 -43.09 12.74 -1.25
C GLU A 862 -43.71 13.72 -0.29
N LYS A 863 -43.60 15.03 -0.62
CA LYS A 863 -44.23 16.11 0.13
C LYS A 863 -44.51 17.30 -0.72
N VAL A 864 -45.71 17.88 -0.55
CA VAL A 864 -46.04 19.22 -1.04
C VAL A 864 -45.88 20.22 0.10
N PHE A 865 -45.14 21.31 -0.14
CA PHE A 865 -44.99 22.40 0.83
C PHE A 865 -45.12 23.77 0.13
N SER A 866 -45.60 24.73 0.86
CA SER A 866 -45.75 26.09 0.34
C SER A 866 -44.60 26.97 0.79
N PHE A 867 -44.09 27.82 -0.12
CA PHE A 867 -42.99 28.75 0.15
C PHE A 867 -43.39 30.19 -0.29
N GLN A 868 -43.09 31.17 0.57
CA GLN A 868 -43.58 32.54 0.34
C GLN A 868 -42.63 33.38 -0.52
N SER A 869 -43.17 34.09 -1.49
CA SER A 869 -42.40 34.95 -2.42
C SER A 869 -41.63 36.10 -1.79
N SER A 870 -42.06 36.55 -0.61
CA SER A 870 -41.44 37.69 0.11
C SER A 870 -40.00 37.41 0.56
N VAL A 871 -39.56 36.15 0.53
CA VAL A 871 -38.24 35.71 0.95
C VAL A 871 -37.24 35.70 -0.21
N PHE A 872 -37.72 35.69 -1.48
CA PHE A 872 -36.84 35.67 -2.65
C PHE A 872 -36.12 37.01 -2.82
N SER A 873 -34.77 36.95 -2.93
CA SER A 873 -33.97 38.08 -3.42
C SER A 873 -32.88 37.54 -4.34
N LYS A 874 -32.38 38.38 -5.26
CA LYS A 874 -31.34 37.99 -6.22
C LYS A 874 -30.01 37.59 -5.57
N ASP A 875 -29.80 37.99 -4.32
CA ASP A 875 -28.56 37.80 -3.59
C ASP A 875 -28.66 36.65 -2.57
N LYS A 876 -29.78 35.89 -2.57
CA LYS A 876 -29.98 34.74 -1.64
C LYS A 876 -30.02 33.44 -2.41
N SER A 877 -29.32 32.44 -1.90
CA SER A 877 -29.45 31.02 -2.29
C SER A 877 -30.24 30.28 -1.23
N PHE A 878 -30.97 29.26 -1.64
CA PHE A 878 -31.78 28.39 -0.78
C PHE A 878 -31.23 26.97 -0.82
N HIS A 879 -31.11 26.41 0.35
CA HIS A 879 -30.60 25.04 0.50
C HIS A 879 -31.59 24.20 1.28
N LEU A 880 -31.85 22.99 0.81
CA LEU A 880 -32.57 21.97 1.56
C LEU A 880 -31.58 21.20 2.43
N ASP A 881 -31.72 21.34 3.75
CA ASP A 881 -30.96 20.53 4.72
C ASP A 881 -31.73 19.24 5.02
N LEU A 882 -31.13 18.10 4.73
CA LEU A 882 -31.77 16.78 4.85
C LEU A 882 -31.61 16.19 6.26
N GLY A 883 -30.89 16.89 7.16
CA GLY A 883 -30.62 16.42 8.50
C GLY A 883 -29.82 15.10 8.53
N MET A 884 -30.25 14.18 9.39
CA MET A 884 -29.64 12.86 9.46
C MET A 884 -30.33 11.89 8.49
N VAL A 885 -29.61 11.46 7.49
CA VAL A 885 -30.03 10.47 6.49
C VAL A 885 -29.03 9.33 6.44
N GLY A 886 -29.52 8.10 6.44
CA GLY A 886 -28.67 6.92 6.23
C GLY A 886 -28.21 6.85 4.77
N HIS A 887 -26.92 6.58 4.57
CA HIS A 887 -26.20 6.34 3.32
C HIS A 887 -26.36 7.42 2.23
N SER A 888 -27.33 7.35 1.32
CA SER A 888 -27.46 8.32 0.23
C SER A 888 -28.89 8.71 -0.06
N VAL A 889 -29.04 9.90 -0.63
CA VAL A 889 -30.32 10.45 -1.08
C VAL A 889 -30.17 11.10 -2.45
N LYS A 890 -31.24 10.98 -3.26
CA LYS A 890 -31.42 11.77 -4.47
C LYS A 890 -32.59 12.72 -4.23
N VAL A 891 -32.47 13.97 -4.64
CA VAL A 891 -33.47 15.00 -4.41
C VAL A 891 -34.01 15.51 -5.73
N THR A 892 -35.33 15.51 -5.85
CA THR A 892 -36.06 16.14 -6.98
C THR A 892 -37.01 17.20 -6.43
N LEU A 893 -36.97 18.42 -6.95
CA LEU A 893 -37.87 19.48 -6.59
C LEU A 893 -38.58 20.04 -7.84
N ASN A 894 -39.93 20.03 -7.83
CA ASN A 894 -40.74 20.47 -8.96
C ASN A 894 -40.36 19.79 -10.29
N GLY A 895 -40.01 18.50 -10.24
CA GLY A 895 -39.57 17.72 -11.39
C GLY A 895 -38.13 17.97 -11.86
N LYS A 896 -37.35 18.84 -11.16
CA LYS A 896 -35.96 19.09 -11.46
C LYS A 896 -35.07 18.20 -10.58
N ASP A 897 -34.27 17.34 -11.20
CA ASP A 897 -33.24 16.55 -10.51
C ASP A 897 -32.14 17.47 -9.95
N LEU A 898 -31.91 17.43 -8.66
CA LEU A 898 -30.91 18.23 -7.94
C LEU A 898 -29.66 17.42 -7.55
N GLY A 899 -29.60 16.17 -7.99
CA GLY A 899 -28.45 15.30 -7.78
C GLY A 899 -28.52 14.45 -6.52
N VAL A 900 -27.39 13.82 -6.21
CA VAL A 900 -27.24 12.83 -5.15
C VAL A 900 -26.35 13.37 -4.04
N VAL A 901 -26.84 13.30 -2.79
CA VAL A 901 -26.10 13.58 -1.57
C VAL A 901 -25.77 12.25 -0.88
N TRP A 902 -24.50 11.96 -0.73
CA TRP A 902 -24.01 10.69 -0.17
C TRP A 902 -23.08 10.84 1.04
N CYS A 903 -22.69 12.08 1.40
CA CYS A 903 -21.95 12.40 2.62
C CYS A 903 -22.27 13.83 3.09
N ASN A 904 -21.69 14.26 4.20
CA ASN A 904 -21.78 15.63 4.67
C ASN A 904 -21.13 16.62 3.66
N PRO A 905 -21.72 17.85 3.52
CA PRO A 905 -22.96 18.28 4.16
C PRO A 905 -24.21 17.63 3.54
N ARG A 906 -25.15 17.21 4.37
CA ARG A 906 -26.43 16.62 3.89
C ARG A 906 -27.36 17.73 3.39
N ARG A 907 -26.89 18.52 2.46
CA ARG A 907 -27.60 19.69 1.90
C ARG A 907 -27.52 19.70 0.39
N VAL A 908 -28.56 20.23 -0.24
CA VAL A 908 -28.63 20.46 -1.69
C VAL A 908 -29.11 21.86 -1.98
N ASP A 909 -28.52 22.54 -2.98
CA ASP A 909 -28.97 23.84 -3.47
C ASP A 909 -30.27 23.65 -4.26
N ILE A 910 -31.31 24.33 -3.80
CA ILE A 910 -32.67 24.29 -4.39
C ILE A 910 -33.07 25.62 -5.07
N THR A 911 -32.19 26.62 -5.10
CA THR A 911 -32.45 27.99 -5.51
C THR A 911 -33.18 28.06 -6.85
N ASP A 912 -32.69 27.36 -7.86
CA ASP A 912 -33.22 27.38 -9.21
C ASP A 912 -34.49 26.54 -9.44
N ALA A 913 -34.81 25.65 -8.46
CA ALA A 913 -35.99 24.77 -8.54
C ALA A 913 -37.14 25.24 -7.67
N LEU A 914 -36.85 26.06 -6.64
CA LEU A 914 -37.83 26.53 -5.66
C LEU A 914 -38.75 27.57 -6.29
N LYS A 915 -40.06 27.47 -6.06
CA LYS A 915 -41.10 28.36 -6.55
C LYS A 915 -41.84 29.06 -5.40
N SER A 916 -42.45 30.23 -5.71
CA SER A 916 -43.44 30.83 -4.81
C SER A 916 -44.75 30.02 -4.86
N GLY A 917 -45.34 29.77 -3.73
CA GLY A 917 -46.50 28.89 -3.61
C GLY A 917 -46.10 27.42 -3.40
N ASP A 918 -46.91 26.51 -3.93
CA ASP A 918 -46.73 25.07 -3.69
C ASP A 918 -45.57 24.49 -4.49
N ASN A 919 -44.78 23.71 -3.79
CA ASN A 919 -43.61 22.98 -4.32
C ASN A 919 -43.77 21.49 -4.05
N GLU A 920 -43.49 20.68 -5.06
CA GLU A 920 -43.49 19.22 -4.98
C GLU A 920 -42.07 18.73 -4.76
N LEU A 921 -41.82 18.09 -3.61
CA LEU A 921 -40.53 17.55 -3.19
C LEU A 921 -40.59 16.04 -3.18
N GLU A 922 -39.62 15.43 -3.86
CA GLU A 922 -39.38 13.98 -3.85
C GLU A 922 -37.94 13.71 -3.38
N ILE A 923 -37.83 12.79 -2.42
CA ILE A 923 -36.52 12.39 -1.86
C ILE A 923 -36.41 10.86 -1.90
N GLU A 924 -35.55 10.35 -2.78
CA GLU A 924 -35.23 8.93 -2.84
C GLU A 924 -34.15 8.62 -1.79
N VAL A 925 -34.46 7.83 -0.78
CA VAL A 925 -33.54 7.41 0.29
C VAL A 925 -33.14 5.97 0.07
N VAL A 926 -31.83 5.66 0.16
CA VAL A 926 -31.28 4.31 0.04
C VAL A 926 -30.56 3.93 1.32
N ASN A 927 -30.84 2.72 1.86
CA ASN A 927 -30.07 2.12 2.92
C ASN A 927 -29.28 0.89 2.41
N SER A 928 -28.42 0.32 3.26
CA SER A 928 -27.64 -0.88 2.97
C SER A 928 -28.39 -2.16 3.39
N TRP A 929 -27.81 -3.34 3.12
CA TRP A 929 -28.42 -4.65 3.28
C TRP A 929 -28.68 -5.15 4.73
N PRO A 930 -28.08 -4.60 5.83
CA PRO A 930 -28.22 -5.15 7.18
C PRO A 930 -29.66 -5.36 7.64
N ASN A 931 -30.57 -4.41 7.38
CA ASN A 931 -31.96 -4.56 7.83
C ASN A 931 -32.61 -5.80 7.25
N ARG A 932 -32.41 -6.04 5.95
CA ARG A 932 -32.94 -7.21 5.26
C ARG A 932 -32.32 -8.50 5.79
N LEU A 933 -30.97 -8.55 5.91
CA LEU A 933 -30.27 -9.74 6.39
C LEU A 933 -30.66 -10.10 7.84
N ILE A 934 -30.89 -9.08 8.69
CA ILE A 934 -31.39 -9.28 10.05
C ILE A 934 -32.83 -9.84 10.02
N GLY A 935 -33.67 -9.35 9.13
CA GLY A 935 -35.03 -9.87 8.93
C GLY A 935 -35.01 -11.33 8.49
N ASP A 936 -34.26 -11.65 7.44
CA ASP A 936 -34.13 -13.01 6.90
C ASP A 936 -33.55 -14.00 7.93
N ALA A 937 -32.64 -13.56 8.80
CA ALA A 937 -32.10 -14.43 9.87
C ALA A 937 -33.12 -14.78 10.96
N LYS A 938 -34.31 -14.13 11.01
CA LYS A 938 -35.41 -14.44 11.93
C LYS A 938 -36.42 -15.42 11.36
N LEU A 939 -36.42 -15.59 10.03
CA LEU A 939 -37.25 -16.57 9.30
C LEU A 939 -36.61 -17.98 9.29
#